data_4aab97ff09b6346c1dcfdd3a00834eaf
#
_entry.id   4aab97ff09b6346c1dcfdd3a00834eaf
#
_cell.length_a   1.000
_cell.length_b   1.000
_cell.length_c   1.000
_cell.angle_alpha   90.00
_cell.angle_beta   90.00
_cell.angle_gamma   90.00
#
_symmetry.space_group_name_H-M   'P 1'
#
loop_
_entity.id
_entity.type
_entity.pdbx_description
1 polymer ?
#
loop_
_entity_poly.entity_id
_entity_poly.type
_entity_poly.pdbx_seq_one_letter_code
_entity_poly.pdbx_strand_id
1 'polypeptide(L)'
;MTQASAATPAAPAADRAWPDRVIAALPLAIVFLWLCFLYAWESWGHVTPWLFSDEIKLAEIARTIAATGHPGTHQPALFNTLYAYVLAPAWLIRDEHTAYAVAKYIGAITMASVFFPAYGIARLVSSRWHALFAATAAAAIPALVYSPMFLLEPLAYPFATLVLYLGMKALLTRRPGWIAAAVVASFVAPLIRTQLAVLPAILALSAVLRLWVSGRARAWRSTWSKGDWVGFFTLLAGTFFVVSAWVSYRSQSWRVATYFSGRMFDYGLWAAGALTIGLGVLPVVIGLGALILPSSREPRTEPERAFVIVTVSALILFGLYAAVKAAYLSAVFSTLVEERNLIYLAPLLFAATALFFERRRMHVFGLVAAAGFALYLILTTPYQMQVHFYSDAPGLAILQGANRRLSFTPSDARWLLIVLLVLAVALPLLIQHRLAWRDATLAIACTAVLVIAWNLTGEISAAAASNDFSRQFLTRIPDPPDWVDQQSGRSPTLYLGQRIVDPNNLWLTEFWNRSLKYTWSLDGTAPGPGVTVTPNIMNGLGQLQQQRGEVKYVLLDSDLLSVRGTTKAKLGPWRLVKIDYPVSLTDATTGFYVDGWMGHRALYAKFASPKPGHPGLIKVVVSRTGWGGTDVPGHVTIRVGKLRITPSGDQGTNLALGPVTATRTWTVHARKQRTFLVPTPKPPYAVEVTVTPTFVPALLDPRSPDRRKLGAIVSFKPVTVPAQARR
;
A
#
# COMPACT_ATOMS: atom_id res chain seq x y z
N MET A 1 -41.39 -69.76 21.31
CA MET A 1 -41.94 -68.42 21.53
C MET A 1 -40.86 -67.59 22.17
N THR A 2 -40.12 -66.83 21.35
CA THR A 2 -39.06 -65.91 21.78
C THR A 2 -39.56 -64.50 21.48
N GLN A 3 -39.83 -63.73 22.54
CA GLN A 3 -40.25 -62.33 22.45
C GLN A 3 -39.09 -61.50 21.93
N ALA A 4 -39.26 -60.88 20.77
CA ALA A 4 -38.39 -59.81 20.28
C ALA A 4 -38.64 -58.58 21.12
N SER A 5 -37.62 -58.10 21.86
CA SER A 5 -37.59 -56.86 22.58
C SER A 5 -37.55 -55.72 21.57
N ALA A 6 -38.61 -54.92 21.52
CA ALA A 6 -38.68 -53.69 20.70
C ALA A 6 -37.71 -52.64 21.26
N ALA A 7 -36.69 -52.33 20.49
CA ALA A 7 -35.78 -51.23 20.79
C ALA A 7 -36.55 -49.91 20.78
N THR A 8 -36.60 -49.24 21.92
CA THR A 8 -37.16 -47.88 22.08
C THR A 8 -36.41 -46.91 21.17
N PRO A 9 -37.07 -46.11 20.31
CA PRO A 9 -36.40 -45.11 19.50
C PRO A 9 -35.70 -44.08 20.39
N ALA A 10 -34.40 -43.89 20.16
CA ALA A 10 -33.63 -42.88 20.84
C ALA A 10 -34.29 -41.50 20.71
N ALA A 11 -34.59 -40.87 21.83
CA ALA A 11 -35.16 -39.53 21.88
C ALA A 11 -34.31 -38.56 21.04
N PRO A 12 -34.93 -37.61 20.28
CA PRO A 12 -34.20 -36.60 19.55
C PRO A 12 -33.31 -35.83 20.53
N ALA A 13 -32.03 -35.67 20.16
CA ALA A 13 -31.03 -34.95 20.97
C ALA A 13 -31.62 -33.59 21.38
N ALA A 14 -31.93 -33.45 22.67
CA ALA A 14 -32.52 -32.25 23.25
C ALA A 14 -31.72 -31.00 22.77
N ASP A 15 -32.42 -30.03 22.24
CA ASP A 15 -31.85 -28.72 21.92
C ASP A 15 -31.09 -28.24 23.16
N ARG A 16 -29.76 -28.09 23.03
CA ARG A 16 -28.93 -27.56 24.13
C ARG A 16 -29.57 -26.30 24.65
N ALA A 17 -29.81 -26.23 25.93
CA ALA A 17 -30.42 -25.08 26.57
C ALA A 17 -29.65 -23.80 26.18
N TRP A 18 -30.37 -22.69 26.01
CA TRP A 18 -29.79 -21.38 25.63
C TRP A 18 -28.53 -21.01 26.45
N PRO A 19 -28.45 -21.22 27.77
CA PRO A 19 -27.26 -20.97 28.58
C PRO A 19 -26.01 -21.75 28.07
N ASP A 20 -26.18 -23.00 27.69
CA ASP A 20 -25.04 -23.83 27.20
C ASP A 20 -24.46 -23.32 25.88
N ARG A 21 -25.30 -22.76 25.02
CA ARG A 21 -24.86 -22.13 23.76
C ARG A 21 -24.06 -20.86 24.03
N VAL A 22 -24.51 -20.02 24.98
CA VAL A 22 -23.82 -18.81 25.40
C VAL A 22 -22.47 -19.11 26.05
N ILE A 23 -22.44 -20.06 26.99
CA ILE A 23 -21.18 -20.50 27.63
C ILE A 23 -20.19 -21.07 26.61
N ALA A 24 -20.68 -21.83 25.62
CA ALA A 24 -19.84 -22.37 24.56
C ALA A 24 -19.26 -21.27 23.62
N ALA A 25 -19.96 -20.16 23.43
CA ALA A 25 -19.52 -19.02 22.60
C ALA A 25 -18.61 -18.03 23.36
N LEU A 26 -18.61 -18.04 24.69
CA LEU A 26 -17.90 -17.08 25.53
C LEU A 26 -16.39 -16.99 25.23
N PRO A 27 -15.62 -18.08 25.07
CA PRO A 27 -14.19 -18.01 24.72
C PRO A 27 -13.95 -17.30 23.37
N LEU A 28 -14.82 -17.54 22.37
CA LEU A 28 -14.73 -16.88 21.07
C LEU A 28 -14.96 -15.37 21.19
N ALA A 29 -16.00 -14.98 21.96
CA ALA A 29 -16.31 -13.58 22.17
C ALA A 29 -15.18 -12.85 22.92
N ILE A 30 -14.64 -13.45 23.99
CA ILE A 30 -13.54 -12.86 24.76
C ILE A 30 -12.31 -12.63 23.90
N VAL A 31 -11.87 -13.64 23.14
CA VAL A 31 -10.68 -13.50 22.29
C VAL A 31 -10.91 -12.49 21.17
N PHE A 32 -12.08 -12.50 20.53
CA PHE A 32 -12.39 -11.53 19.48
C PHE A 32 -12.42 -10.09 20.01
N LEU A 33 -13.07 -9.85 21.13
CA LEU A 33 -13.12 -8.52 21.77
C LEU A 33 -11.73 -8.05 22.21
N TRP A 34 -10.90 -8.96 22.73
CA TRP A 34 -9.51 -8.64 23.06
C TRP A 34 -8.69 -8.23 21.84
N LEU A 35 -8.84 -8.95 20.70
CA LEU A 35 -8.19 -8.58 19.44
C LEU A 35 -8.69 -7.22 18.93
N CYS A 36 -10.01 -6.99 18.97
CA CYS A 36 -10.55 -5.69 18.58
C CYS A 36 -10.01 -4.55 19.45
N PHE A 37 -9.89 -4.79 20.76
CA PHE A 37 -9.31 -3.81 21.70
C PHE A 37 -7.83 -3.54 21.38
N LEU A 38 -7.04 -4.60 21.14
CA LEU A 38 -5.62 -4.47 20.78
C LEU A 38 -5.46 -3.61 19.54
N TYR A 39 -6.16 -3.91 18.46
CA TYR A 39 -6.03 -3.17 17.19
C TYR A 39 -6.62 -1.78 17.25
N ALA A 40 -7.67 -1.56 18.04
CA ALA A 40 -8.16 -0.23 18.31
C ALA A 40 -7.13 0.62 19.07
N TRP A 41 -6.45 0.02 20.06
CA TRP A 41 -5.38 0.70 20.80
C TRP A 41 -4.17 1.02 19.92
N GLU A 42 -3.73 0.10 19.07
CA GLU A 42 -2.64 0.34 18.10
C GLU A 42 -3.02 1.41 17.08
N SER A 43 -4.28 1.41 16.60
CA SER A 43 -4.81 2.41 15.69
C SER A 43 -4.80 3.83 16.28
N TRP A 44 -4.80 3.98 17.60
CA TRP A 44 -4.67 5.29 18.24
C TRP A 44 -3.33 5.96 17.89
N GLY A 45 -2.24 5.18 17.83
CA GLY A 45 -0.91 5.68 17.48
C GLY A 45 -0.75 6.08 16.02
N HIS A 46 -1.67 5.68 15.13
CA HIS A 46 -1.66 5.99 13.72
C HIS A 46 -2.34 7.33 13.45
N VAL A 47 -1.56 8.42 13.39
CA VAL A 47 -2.08 9.80 13.46
C VAL A 47 -2.42 10.41 12.10
N THR A 48 -1.88 9.88 11.00
CA THR A 48 -2.15 10.33 9.62
C THR A 48 -1.88 9.20 8.62
N PRO A 49 -2.52 9.16 7.45
CA PRO A 49 -2.12 8.30 6.35
C PRO A 49 -0.66 8.52 5.97
N TRP A 50 0.04 7.49 5.52
CA TRP A 50 1.42 7.58 5.05
C TRP A 50 1.77 6.65 3.88
N LEU A 51 0.95 5.63 3.58
CA LEU A 51 1.01 4.84 2.34
C LEU A 51 0.28 5.59 1.22
N PHE A 52 0.97 6.58 0.68
CA PHE A 52 0.41 7.52 -0.29
C PHE A 52 0.00 6.83 -1.59
N SER A 53 -0.91 7.46 -2.29
CA SER A 53 -1.73 7.03 -3.41
C SER A 53 -2.82 6.02 -3.04
N ASP A 54 -2.51 4.92 -2.36
CA ASP A 54 -3.53 3.90 -2.02
C ASP A 54 -4.50 4.41 -0.96
N GLU A 55 -3.99 4.93 0.16
CA GLU A 55 -4.83 5.41 1.28
C GLU A 55 -5.65 6.64 0.89
N ILE A 56 -5.02 7.63 0.25
CA ILE A 56 -5.72 8.86 -0.16
C ILE A 56 -6.82 8.55 -1.17
N LYS A 57 -6.53 7.71 -2.15
CA LYS A 57 -7.51 7.31 -3.16
C LYS A 57 -8.75 6.63 -2.54
N LEU A 58 -8.54 5.72 -1.61
CA LEU A 58 -9.64 5.02 -0.95
C LEU A 58 -10.45 5.98 -0.07
N ALA A 59 -9.78 6.89 0.66
CA ALA A 59 -10.45 7.92 1.45
C ALA A 59 -11.30 8.86 0.59
N GLU A 60 -10.81 9.30 -0.57
CA GLU A 60 -11.57 10.13 -1.52
C GLU A 60 -12.80 9.43 -2.06
N ILE A 61 -12.67 8.15 -2.45
CA ILE A 61 -13.82 7.35 -2.89
C ILE A 61 -14.85 7.25 -1.77
N ALA A 62 -14.42 6.96 -0.53
CA ALA A 62 -15.32 6.85 0.62
C ALA A 62 -16.01 8.19 0.95
N ARG A 63 -15.30 9.32 0.87
CA ARG A 63 -15.86 10.67 1.03
C ARG A 63 -16.88 10.99 -0.07
N THR A 64 -16.56 10.62 -1.30
CA THR A 64 -17.49 10.83 -2.44
C THR A 64 -18.77 10.02 -2.26
N ILE A 65 -18.65 8.75 -1.83
CA ILE A 65 -19.81 7.91 -1.50
C ILE A 65 -20.62 8.52 -0.36
N ALA A 66 -19.98 9.00 0.71
CA ALA A 66 -20.66 9.66 1.83
C ALA A 66 -21.44 10.91 1.38
N ALA A 67 -20.92 11.65 0.41
CA ALA A 67 -21.53 12.88 -0.10
C ALA A 67 -22.61 12.65 -1.15
N THR A 68 -22.50 11.61 -2.00
CA THR A 68 -23.30 11.44 -3.20
C THR A 68 -24.03 10.10 -3.31
N GLY A 69 -23.67 9.13 -2.47
CA GLY A 69 -24.17 7.75 -2.53
C GLY A 69 -23.47 6.84 -3.55
N HIS A 70 -22.57 7.38 -4.38
CA HIS A 70 -21.86 6.62 -5.42
C HIS A 70 -20.36 7.03 -5.50
N PRO A 71 -19.47 6.17 -6.05
CA PRO A 71 -18.01 6.37 -6.02
C PRO A 71 -17.49 7.46 -6.98
N GLY A 72 -18.37 8.19 -7.68
CA GLY A 72 -17.98 9.26 -8.60
C GLY A 72 -17.67 8.77 -10.02
N THR A 73 -17.61 9.72 -10.97
CA THR A 73 -17.42 9.44 -12.42
C THR A 73 -15.96 9.14 -12.79
N HIS A 74 -15.00 9.47 -11.94
CA HIS A 74 -13.56 9.25 -12.18
C HIS A 74 -13.08 7.85 -11.80
N GLN A 75 -13.95 7.00 -11.24
CA GLN A 75 -13.69 5.58 -10.99
C GLN A 75 -14.49 4.73 -11.97
N PRO A 76 -13.94 4.39 -13.14
CA PRO A 76 -14.70 3.75 -14.22
C PRO A 76 -15.05 2.30 -13.93
N ALA A 77 -14.59 1.72 -12.84
CA ALA A 77 -14.83 0.32 -12.49
C ALA A 77 -15.32 0.19 -11.05
N LEU A 78 -16.29 -0.69 -10.84
CA LEU A 78 -16.76 -1.10 -9.52
C LEU A 78 -15.66 -1.84 -8.70
N PHE A 79 -14.55 -2.21 -9.35
CA PHE A 79 -13.43 -2.90 -8.70
C PHE A 79 -12.74 -2.01 -7.67
N ASN A 80 -12.33 -2.60 -6.55
CA ASN A 80 -11.65 -1.94 -5.43
C ASN A 80 -12.48 -0.88 -4.70
N THR A 81 -13.82 -0.89 -4.81
CA THR A 81 -14.68 0.15 -4.23
C THR A 81 -15.50 -0.33 -3.03
N LEU A 82 -15.73 -1.63 -2.88
CA LEU A 82 -16.65 -2.13 -1.86
C LEU A 82 -16.22 -1.77 -0.43
N TYR A 83 -14.93 -1.72 -0.16
CA TYR A 83 -14.44 -1.29 1.15
C TYR A 83 -14.67 0.21 1.40
N ALA A 84 -14.64 1.04 0.36
CA ALA A 84 -14.99 2.44 0.50
C ALA A 84 -16.44 2.67 0.97
N TYR A 85 -17.39 1.81 0.58
CA TYR A 85 -18.75 1.83 1.12
C TYR A 85 -18.80 1.49 2.60
N VAL A 86 -17.94 0.59 3.08
CA VAL A 86 -17.84 0.25 4.52
C VAL A 86 -17.29 1.42 5.32
N LEU A 87 -16.36 2.18 4.74
CA LEU A 87 -15.75 3.35 5.38
C LEU A 87 -16.60 4.64 5.25
N ALA A 88 -17.47 4.73 4.24
CA ALA A 88 -18.24 5.94 3.93
C ALA A 88 -19.04 6.51 5.14
N PRO A 89 -19.68 5.69 6.02
CA PRO A 89 -20.38 6.22 7.18
C PRO A 89 -19.53 7.10 8.11
N ALA A 90 -18.22 6.80 8.25
CA ALA A 90 -17.31 7.62 9.05
C ALA A 90 -17.20 9.05 8.51
N TRP A 91 -17.24 9.21 7.16
CA TRP A 91 -17.09 10.50 6.49
C TRP A 91 -18.37 11.37 6.49
N LEU A 92 -19.48 10.88 7.06
CA LEU A 92 -20.66 11.70 7.39
C LEU A 92 -20.37 12.61 8.59
N ILE A 93 -19.37 12.29 9.40
CA ILE A 93 -18.90 13.12 10.51
C ILE A 93 -18.20 14.35 9.94
N ARG A 94 -18.59 15.53 10.43
CA ARG A 94 -18.05 16.81 9.92
C ARG A 94 -16.60 17.06 10.35
N ASP A 95 -16.25 16.66 11.57
CA ASP A 95 -14.89 16.80 12.08
C ASP A 95 -13.97 15.75 11.47
N GLU A 96 -12.90 16.21 10.81
CA GLU A 96 -12.00 15.36 10.03
C GLU A 96 -11.21 14.40 10.93
N HIS A 97 -10.78 14.87 12.10
CA HIS A 97 -10.04 14.04 13.06
C HIS A 97 -10.91 12.90 13.63
N THR A 98 -12.15 13.22 13.99
CA THR A 98 -13.11 12.22 14.45
C THR A 98 -13.50 11.25 13.34
N ALA A 99 -13.74 11.75 12.12
CA ALA A 99 -14.04 10.91 10.96
C ALA A 99 -12.91 9.91 10.67
N TYR A 100 -11.67 10.38 10.70
CA TYR A 100 -10.47 9.56 10.52
C TYR A 100 -10.35 8.50 11.63
N ALA A 101 -10.55 8.89 12.91
CA ALA A 101 -10.51 7.95 14.02
C ALA A 101 -11.57 6.85 13.89
N VAL A 102 -12.82 7.21 13.57
CA VAL A 102 -13.91 6.24 13.37
C VAL A 102 -13.61 5.30 12.21
N ALA A 103 -13.11 5.83 11.09
CA ALA A 103 -12.76 5.01 9.92
C ALA A 103 -11.66 3.99 10.25
N LYS A 104 -10.63 4.35 11.03
CA LYS A 104 -9.59 3.43 11.52
C LYS A 104 -10.17 2.31 12.38
N TYR A 105 -11.08 2.62 13.30
CA TYR A 105 -11.72 1.61 14.15
C TYR A 105 -12.62 0.67 13.35
N ILE A 106 -13.32 1.17 12.32
CA ILE A 106 -14.04 0.31 11.36
C ILE A 106 -13.07 -0.66 10.69
N GLY A 107 -11.91 -0.17 10.24
CA GLY A 107 -10.85 -1.00 9.65
C GLY A 107 -10.35 -2.09 10.61
N ALA A 108 -10.06 -1.72 11.85
CA ALA A 108 -9.59 -2.63 12.90
C ALA A 108 -10.59 -3.79 13.16
N ILE A 109 -11.86 -3.45 13.37
CA ILE A 109 -12.93 -4.46 13.60
C ILE A 109 -13.11 -5.32 12.35
N THR A 110 -13.12 -4.71 11.16
CA THR A 110 -13.31 -5.44 9.89
C THR A 110 -12.18 -6.45 9.68
N MET A 111 -10.93 -6.06 9.86
CA MET A 111 -9.79 -6.96 9.66
C MET A 111 -9.72 -8.06 10.72
N ALA A 112 -9.96 -7.73 11.99
CA ALA A 112 -10.06 -8.70 13.07
C ALA A 112 -11.15 -9.76 12.84
N SER A 113 -12.20 -9.44 12.06
CA SER A 113 -13.30 -10.36 11.74
C SER A 113 -12.87 -11.62 10.99
N VAL A 114 -11.64 -11.68 10.43
CA VAL A 114 -11.03 -12.91 9.88
C VAL A 114 -11.06 -14.06 10.88
N PHE A 115 -11.07 -13.75 12.16
CA PHE A 115 -11.19 -14.71 13.27
C PHE A 115 -12.33 -15.71 13.07
N PHE A 116 -13.52 -15.24 12.63
CA PHE A 116 -14.70 -16.10 12.49
C PHE A 116 -14.59 -17.11 11.31
N PRO A 117 -14.31 -16.70 10.07
CA PRO A 117 -14.14 -17.67 8.99
C PRO A 117 -12.92 -18.58 9.20
N ALA A 118 -11.83 -18.10 9.79
CA ALA A 118 -10.69 -18.93 10.16
C ALA A 118 -11.06 -19.98 11.20
N TYR A 119 -11.83 -19.61 12.24
CA TYR A 119 -12.40 -20.58 13.18
C TYR A 119 -13.27 -21.60 12.45
N GLY A 120 -14.15 -21.14 11.55
CA GLY A 120 -15.02 -22.02 10.75
C GLY A 120 -14.24 -23.04 9.93
N ILE A 121 -13.15 -22.63 9.27
CA ILE A 121 -12.27 -23.54 8.51
C ILE A 121 -11.63 -24.57 9.45
N ALA A 122 -11.01 -24.12 10.52
CA ALA A 122 -10.32 -25.01 11.45
C ALA A 122 -11.28 -26.00 12.14
N ARG A 123 -12.53 -25.58 12.44
CA ARG A 123 -13.58 -26.46 13.00
C ARG A 123 -14.04 -27.59 12.07
N LEU A 124 -13.75 -27.52 10.80
CA LEU A 124 -14.01 -28.63 9.86
C LEU A 124 -13.07 -29.82 10.12
N VAL A 125 -11.87 -29.53 10.64
CA VAL A 125 -10.77 -30.52 10.71
C VAL A 125 -10.20 -30.69 12.11
N SER A 126 -10.66 -29.94 13.11
CA SER A 126 -10.13 -30.01 14.47
C SER A 126 -11.16 -29.68 15.55
N SER A 127 -10.82 -29.98 16.81
CA SER A 127 -11.61 -29.66 18.01
C SER A 127 -11.73 -28.16 18.24
N ARG A 128 -12.63 -27.76 19.15
CA ARG A 128 -12.91 -26.35 19.41
C ARG A 128 -11.67 -25.54 19.87
N TRP A 129 -10.80 -26.16 20.63
CA TRP A 129 -9.64 -25.47 21.20
C TRP A 129 -8.51 -25.29 20.15
N HIS A 130 -8.26 -26.32 19.33
CA HIS A 130 -7.32 -26.20 18.22
C HIS A 130 -7.83 -25.23 17.15
N ALA A 131 -9.15 -25.17 16.93
CA ALA A 131 -9.75 -24.18 16.04
C ALA A 131 -9.66 -22.74 16.61
N LEU A 132 -9.82 -22.58 17.93
CA LEU A 132 -9.60 -21.29 18.59
C LEU A 132 -8.15 -20.81 18.42
N PHE A 133 -7.17 -21.71 18.61
CA PHE A 133 -5.77 -21.41 18.31
C PHE A 133 -5.60 -20.90 16.87
N ALA A 134 -6.10 -21.66 15.87
CA ALA A 134 -5.93 -21.30 14.47
C ALA A 134 -6.58 -19.94 14.12
N ALA A 135 -7.77 -19.67 14.69
CA ALA A 135 -8.46 -18.39 14.51
C ALA A 135 -7.71 -17.21 15.14
N THR A 136 -7.21 -17.41 16.37
CA THR A 136 -6.43 -16.40 17.09
C THR A 136 -5.13 -16.12 16.34
N ALA A 137 -4.41 -17.16 15.91
CA ALA A 137 -3.17 -17.00 15.17
C ALA A 137 -3.40 -16.30 13.80
N ALA A 138 -4.49 -16.64 13.08
CA ALA A 138 -4.85 -15.98 11.83
C ALA A 138 -5.20 -14.49 12.01
N ALA A 139 -5.77 -14.13 13.16
CA ALA A 139 -6.10 -12.75 13.51
C ALA A 139 -4.97 -12.05 14.30
N ALA A 140 -3.77 -12.62 14.37
CA ALA A 140 -2.60 -12.06 15.06
C ALA A 140 -1.37 -11.90 14.16
N ILE A 141 -1.47 -12.19 12.86
CA ILE A 141 -0.33 -12.10 11.93
C ILE A 141 0.15 -10.65 11.75
N PRO A 142 1.43 -10.44 11.42
CA PRO A 142 1.99 -9.09 11.23
C PRO A 142 1.24 -8.21 10.21
N ALA A 143 0.51 -8.82 9.27
CA ALA A 143 -0.31 -8.10 8.30
C ALA A 143 -1.51 -7.36 8.92
N LEU A 144 -1.86 -7.60 10.19
CA LEU A 144 -2.91 -6.83 10.89
C LEU A 144 -2.51 -5.36 11.09
N VAL A 145 -1.24 -5.01 10.93
CA VAL A 145 -0.77 -3.62 10.82
C VAL A 145 -1.54 -2.77 9.80
N TYR A 146 -2.15 -3.41 8.79
CA TYR A 146 -2.99 -2.70 7.83
C TYR A 146 -4.36 -2.27 8.39
N SER A 147 -4.73 -2.71 9.60
CA SER A 147 -6.03 -2.41 10.22
C SER A 147 -6.38 -0.93 10.27
N PRO A 148 -5.49 0.01 10.69
CA PRO A 148 -5.78 1.45 10.71
C PRO A 148 -5.60 2.14 9.35
N MET A 149 -5.04 1.45 8.35
CA MET A 149 -4.73 2.05 7.06
C MET A 149 -5.92 1.98 6.11
N PHE A 150 -6.08 2.99 5.27
CA PHE A 150 -7.11 2.98 4.23
C PHE A 150 -6.66 2.18 3.01
N LEU A 151 -6.43 0.90 3.25
CA LEU A 151 -6.06 -0.09 2.25
C LEU A 151 -7.22 -1.06 2.03
N LEU A 152 -7.11 -1.94 1.05
CA LEU A 152 -8.18 -2.90 0.74
C LEU A 152 -8.11 -4.17 1.61
N GLU A 153 -6.97 -4.43 2.25
CA GLU A 153 -6.69 -5.60 3.07
C GLU A 153 -7.66 -5.77 4.24
N PRO A 154 -8.06 -4.72 4.97
CA PRO A 154 -8.96 -4.88 6.10
C PRO A 154 -10.27 -5.61 5.78
N LEU A 155 -10.81 -5.44 4.58
CA LEU A 155 -11.98 -6.20 4.12
C LEU A 155 -11.59 -7.43 3.29
N ALA A 156 -10.54 -7.35 2.49
CA ALA A 156 -10.13 -8.43 1.57
C ALA A 156 -9.70 -9.69 2.33
N TYR A 157 -8.99 -9.55 3.45
CA TYR A 157 -8.47 -10.67 4.21
C TYR A 157 -9.57 -11.54 4.84
N PRO A 158 -10.50 -10.98 5.64
CA PRO A 158 -11.61 -11.75 6.16
C PRO A 158 -12.54 -12.29 5.08
N PHE A 159 -12.80 -11.51 4.02
CA PHE A 159 -13.71 -11.92 2.96
C PHE A 159 -13.13 -13.08 2.12
N ALA A 160 -11.86 -13.03 1.76
CA ALA A 160 -11.19 -14.14 1.07
C ALA A 160 -11.22 -15.41 1.90
N THR A 161 -10.96 -15.32 3.21
CA THR A 161 -11.05 -16.45 4.15
C THR A 161 -12.48 -17.00 4.23
N LEU A 162 -13.49 -16.12 4.20
CA LEU A 162 -14.90 -16.52 4.14
C LEU A 162 -15.21 -17.29 2.84
N VAL A 163 -14.75 -16.80 1.68
CA VAL A 163 -14.95 -17.49 0.38
C VAL A 163 -14.34 -18.89 0.40
N LEU A 164 -13.12 -19.03 0.96
CA LEU A 164 -12.47 -20.34 1.09
C LEU A 164 -13.27 -21.27 2.02
N TYR A 165 -13.80 -20.76 3.14
CA TYR A 165 -14.70 -21.52 4.02
C TYR A 165 -15.97 -21.96 3.30
N LEU A 166 -16.63 -21.06 2.57
CA LEU A 166 -17.83 -21.37 1.79
C LEU A 166 -17.54 -22.43 0.71
N GLY A 167 -16.39 -22.35 0.04
CA GLY A 167 -15.92 -23.33 -0.92
C GLY A 167 -15.75 -24.72 -0.30
N MET A 168 -15.15 -24.81 0.90
CA MET A 168 -15.03 -26.07 1.65
C MET A 168 -16.41 -26.64 2.01
N LYS A 169 -17.33 -25.79 2.48
CA LYS A 169 -18.72 -26.18 2.78
C LYS A 169 -19.48 -26.67 1.54
N ALA A 170 -19.30 -25.99 0.40
CA ALA A 170 -19.90 -26.39 -0.88
C ALA A 170 -19.43 -27.79 -1.32
N LEU A 171 -18.10 -28.04 -1.25
CA LEU A 171 -17.53 -29.35 -1.60
C LEU A 171 -17.96 -30.45 -0.63
N LEU A 172 -18.12 -30.13 0.65
CA LEU A 172 -18.49 -31.09 1.70
C LEU A 172 -19.97 -31.45 1.64
N THR A 173 -20.84 -30.46 1.61
CA THR A 173 -22.30 -30.68 1.73
C THR A 173 -23.00 -30.93 0.41
N ARG A 174 -22.42 -30.39 -0.69
CA ARG A 174 -23.00 -30.39 -2.05
C ARG A 174 -24.40 -29.80 -2.12
N ARG A 175 -24.82 -29.02 -1.12
CA ARG A 175 -26.13 -28.37 -1.09
C ARG A 175 -26.09 -27.13 -2.02
N PRO A 176 -27.11 -26.92 -2.86
CA PRO A 176 -27.10 -25.82 -3.84
C PRO A 176 -26.94 -24.45 -3.20
N GLY A 177 -27.47 -24.21 -1.99
CA GLY A 177 -27.31 -22.94 -1.29
C GLY A 177 -25.85 -22.64 -0.92
N TRP A 178 -25.06 -23.64 -0.47
CA TRP A 178 -23.64 -23.43 -0.20
C TRP A 178 -22.81 -23.23 -1.47
N ILE A 179 -23.17 -23.93 -2.55
CA ILE A 179 -22.53 -23.76 -3.87
C ILE A 179 -22.81 -22.35 -4.39
N ALA A 180 -24.06 -21.90 -4.37
CA ALA A 180 -24.46 -20.57 -4.79
C ALA A 180 -23.74 -19.48 -3.95
N ALA A 181 -23.71 -19.62 -2.61
CA ALA A 181 -23.03 -18.69 -1.74
C ALA A 181 -21.53 -18.60 -2.04
N ALA A 182 -20.83 -19.74 -2.25
CA ALA A 182 -19.42 -19.76 -2.59
C ALA A 182 -19.15 -19.10 -3.94
N VAL A 183 -19.96 -19.39 -4.97
CA VAL A 183 -19.83 -18.81 -6.30
C VAL A 183 -20.07 -17.30 -6.25
N VAL A 184 -21.21 -16.86 -5.72
CA VAL A 184 -21.54 -15.43 -5.63
C VAL A 184 -20.46 -14.67 -4.85
N ALA A 185 -20.06 -15.15 -3.67
CA ALA A 185 -19.03 -14.51 -2.88
C ALA A 185 -17.68 -14.44 -3.63
N SER A 186 -17.30 -15.48 -4.39
CA SER A 186 -16.07 -15.47 -5.16
C SER A 186 -16.06 -14.43 -6.29
N PHE A 187 -17.23 -14.17 -6.93
CA PHE A 187 -17.36 -13.12 -7.95
C PHE A 187 -17.54 -11.71 -7.37
N VAL A 188 -18.00 -11.58 -6.12
CA VAL A 188 -18.02 -10.30 -5.38
C VAL A 188 -16.62 -9.89 -4.90
N ALA A 189 -15.75 -10.86 -4.60
CA ALA A 189 -14.43 -10.59 -4.04
C ALA A 189 -13.55 -9.60 -4.86
N PRO A 190 -13.53 -9.62 -6.21
CA PRO A 190 -12.81 -8.63 -7.02
C PRO A 190 -13.32 -7.19 -6.85
N LEU A 191 -14.57 -6.97 -6.41
CA LEU A 191 -15.09 -5.64 -6.11
C LEU A 191 -14.45 -5.05 -4.84
N ILE A 192 -13.99 -5.93 -3.94
CA ILE A 192 -13.20 -5.53 -2.76
C ILE A 192 -11.76 -5.26 -3.17
N ARG A 193 -11.14 -6.23 -3.85
CA ARG A 193 -9.75 -6.15 -4.30
C ARG A 193 -9.58 -6.97 -5.57
N THR A 194 -9.13 -6.35 -6.64
CA THR A 194 -8.98 -6.99 -7.97
C THR A 194 -8.17 -8.30 -7.91
N GLN A 195 -7.21 -8.40 -7.01
CA GLN A 195 -6.40 -9.60 -6.80
C GLN A 195 -7.23 -10.83 -6.40
N LEU A 196 -8.36 -10.64 -5.74
CA LEU A 196 -9.24 -11.72 -5.31
C LEU A 196 -9.99 -12.36 -6.48
N ALA A 197 -9.79 -11.88 -7.72
CA ALA A 197 -10.24 -12.57 -8.94
C ALA A 197 -9.63 -13.98 -9.09
N VAL A 198 -8.60 -14.31 -8.30
CA VAL A 198 -8.05 -15.67 -8.21
C VAL A 198 -9.01 -16.65 -7.49
N LEU A 199 -9.93 -16.17 -6.65
CA LEU A 199 -10.83 -17.03 -5.86
C LEU A 199 -11.79 -17.89 -6.70
N PRO A 200 -12.47 -17.39 -7.74
CA PRO A 200 -13.24 -18.23 -8.65
C PRO A 200 -12.39 -19.36 -9.26
N ALA A 201 -11.14 -19.07 -9.64
CA ALA A 201 -10.23 -20.07 -10.18
C ALA A 201 -9.83 -21.12 -9.12
N ILE A 202 -9.62 -20.72 -7.85
CA ILE A 202 -9.38 -21.63 -6.73
C ILE A 202 -10.56 -22.57 -6.55
N LEU A 203 -11.79 -22.05 -6.55
CA LEU A 203 -12.99 -22.89 -6.41
C LEU A 203 -13.16 -23.85 -7.59
N ALA A 204 -12.91 -23.40 -8.81
CA ALA A 204 -12.95 -24.22 -10.02
C ALA A 204 -11.89 -25.33 -9.97
N LEU A 205 -10.63 -25.00 -9.65
CA LEU A 205 -9.56 -25.98 -9.47
C LEU A 205 -9.90 -26.98 -8.37
N SER A 206 -10.47 -26.52 -7.26
CA SER A 206 -10.89 -27.37 -6.15
C SER A 206 -11.99 -28.36 -6.58
N ALA A 207 -12.95 -27.92 -7.39
CA ALA A 207 -13.98 -28.78 -7.95
C ALA A 207 -13.38 -29.83 -8.90
N VAL A 208 -12.47 -29.43 -9.77
CA VAL A 208 -11.74 -30.35 -10.68
C VAL A 208 -10.93 -31.38 -9.89
N LEU A 209 -10.15 -30.96 -8.90
CA LEU A 209 -9.37 -31.86 -8.06
C LEU A 209 -10.28 -32.82 -7.28
N ARG A 210 -11.43 -32.34 -6.79
CA ARG A 210 -12.42 -33.20 -6.12
C ARG A 210 -12.97 -34.29 -7.04
N LEU A 211 -13.30 -33.91 -8.27
CA LEU A 211 -13.73 -34.88 -9.30
C LEU A 211 -12.60 -35.84 -9.65
N TRP A 212 -11.39 -35.32 -9.82
CA TRP A 212 -10.21 -36.13 -10.15
C TRP A 212 -9.87 -37.22 -9.11
N VAL A 213 -10.02 -36.90 -7.83
CA VAL A 213 -9.77 -37.82 -6.71
C VAL A 213 -10.95 -38.77 -6.48
N SER A 214 -12.11 -38.57 -7.11
CA SER A 214 -13.29 -39.41 -6.96
C SER A 214 -13.04 -40.84 -7.48
N GLY A 215 -13.74 -41.81 -6.90
CA GLY A 215 -13.62 -43.23 -7.31
C GLY A 215 -13.96 -43.46 -8.79
N ARG A 216 -14.97 -42.74 -9.32
CA ARG A 216 -15.34 -42.79 -10.75
C ARG A 216 -14.21 -42.33 -11.66
N ALA A 217 -13.58 -41.19 -11.37
CA ALA A 217 -12.47 -40.70 -12.17
C ALA A 217 -11.22 -41.57 -12.02
N ARG A 218 -11.01 -42.19 -10.86
CA ARG A 218 -9.92 -43.17 -10.67
C ARG A 218 -10.15 -44.41 -11.52
N ALA A 219 -11.36 -44.95 -11.51
CA ALA A 219 -11.72 -46.11 -12.34
C ALA A 219 -11.56 -45.77 -13.84
N TRP A 220 -11.99 -44.57 -14.26
CA TRP A 220 -11.79 -44.12 -15.64
C TRP A 220 -10.30 -43.97 -16.01
N ARG A 221 -9.48 -43.38 -15.15
CA ARG A 221 -8.03 -43.22 -15.42
C ARG A 221 -7.26 -44.57 -15.42
N SER A 222 -7.74 -45.54 -14.69
CA SER A 222 -7.09 -46.89 -14.71
C SER A 222 -7.17 -47.56 -16.09
N THR A 223 -8.05 -47.11 -16.96
CA THR A 223 -8.16 -47.61 -18.35
C THR A 223 -7.27 -46.83 -19.34
N TRP A 224 -6.61 -45.73 -18.90
CA TRP A 224 -5.82 -44.89 -19.75
C TRP A 224 -4.53 -45.57 -20.21
N SER A 225 -4.31 -45.55 -21.50
CA SER A 225 -3.05 -45.91 -22.15
C SER A 225 -1.98 -44.83 -21.95
N LYS A 226 -0.74 -45.12 -22.27
CA LYS A 226 0.33 -44.11 -22.33
C LYS A 226 -0.01 -42.98 -23.28
N GLY A 227 -0.67 -43.25 -24.40
CA GLY A 227 -1.12 -42.24 -25.37
C GLY A 227 -2.16 -41.28 -24.79
N ASP A 228 -3.11 -41.79 -23.99
CA ASP A 228 -4.13 -40.94 -23.33
C ASP A 228 -3.50 -39.97 -22.34
N TRP A 229 -2.50 -40.43 -21.57
CA TRP A 229 -1.73 -39.56 -20.66
C TRP A 229 -0.95 -38.48 -21.44
N VAL A 230 -0.28 -38.82 -22.52
CA VAL A 230 0.42 -37.87 -23.37
C VAL A 230 -0.58 -36.87 -23.93
N GLY A 231 -1.72 -37.32 -24.48
CA GLY A 231 -2.78 -36.46 -24.98
C GLY A 231 -3.30 -35.48 -23.92
N PHE A 232 -3.57 -35.99 -22.71
CA PHE A 232 -4.02 -35.16 -21.58
C PHE A 232 -3.01 -34.07 -21.23
N PHE A 233 -1.73 -34.38 -21.06
CA PHE A 233 -0.71 -33.39 -20.72
C PHE A 233 -0.46 -32.40 -21.87
N THR A 234 -0.53 -32.85 -23.12
CA THR A 234 -0.43 -31.96 -24.28
C THR A 234 -1.58 -30.95 -24.30
N LEU A 235 -2.80 -31.41 -24.06
CA LEU A 235 -3.99 -30.55 -24.01
C LEU A 235 -3.95 -29.57 -22.85
N LEU A 236 -3.46 -30.02 -21.69
CA LEU A 236 -3.24 -29.17 -20.51
C LEU A 236 -2.19 -28.08 -20.82
N ALA A 237 -1.06 -28.44 -21.38
CA ALA A 237 0.01 -27.52 -21.78
C ALA A 237 -0.49 -26.54 -22.85
N GLY A 238 -1.17 -27.04 -23.90
CA GLY A 238 -1.75 -26.18 -24.94
C GLY A 238 -2.76 -25.18 -24.39
N THR A 239 -3.65 -25.63 -23.51
CA THR A 239 -4.61 -24.73 -22.82
C THR A 239 -3.86 -23.68 -21.99
N PHE A 240 -2.83 -24.09 -21.24
CA PHE A 240 -2.01 -23.17 -20.46
C PHE A 240 -1.36 -22.11 -21.36
N PHE A 241 -0.78 -22.50 -22.50
CA PHE A 241 -0.18 -21.56 -23.45
C PHE A 241 -1.19 -20.57 -24.02
N VAL A 242 -2.37 -21.05 -24.46
CA VAL A 242 -3.43 -20.20 -25.02
C VAL A 242 -3.94 -19.21 -23.98
N VAL A 243 -4.24 -19.68 -22.75
CA VAL A 243 -4.71 -18.82 -21.66
C VAL A 243 -3.62 -17.82 -21.26
N SER A 244 -2.38 -18.25 -21.16
CA SER A 244 -1.23 -17.38 -20.84
C SER A 244 -1.03 -16.30 -21.90
N ALA A 245 -1.11 -16.64 -23.19
CA ALA A 245 -1.02 -15.68 -24.28
C ALA A 245 -2.17 -14.66 -24.25
N TRP A 246 -3.40 -15.13 -24.02
CA TRP A 246 -4.57 -14.26 -23.91
C TRP A 246 -4.49 -13.32 -22.70
N VAL A 247 -4.07 -13.83 -21.53
CA VAL A 247 -3.88 -13.02 -20.32
C VAL A 247 -2.73 -12.02 -20.53
N SER A 248 -1.64 -12.41 -21.19
CA SER A 248 -0.52 -11.52 -21.53
C SER A 248 -0.94 -10.35 -22.43
N TYR A 249 -1.89 -10.58 -23.33
CA TYR A 249 -2.44 -9.53 -24.17
C TYR A 249 -3.25 -8.50 -23.36
N ARG A 250 -3.95 -8.94 -22.31
CA ARG A 250 -4.85 -8.12 -21.49
C ARG A 250 -4.20 -7.57 -20.22
N SER A 251 -3.17 -8.20 -19.70
CA SER A 251 -2.55 -7.88 -18.42
C SER A 251 -1.10 -7.43 -18.58
N GLN A 252 -0.82 -6.17 -18.23
CA GLN A 252 0.53 -5.64 -18.20
C GLN A 252 1.41 -6.39 -17.18
N SER A 253 0.86 -6.73 -16.01
CA SER A 253 1.58 -7.47 -14.98
C SER A 253 2.02 -8.84 -15.48
N TRP A 254 1.16 -9.55 -16.20
CA TRP A 254 1.49 -10.85 -16.79
C TRP A 254 2.54 -10.74 -17.89
N ARG A 255 2.45 -9.73 -18.77
CA ARG A 255 3.48 -9.47 -19.79
C ARG A 255 4.86 -9.23 -19.21
N VAL A 256 4.94 -8.40 -18.16
CA VAL A 256 6.21 -8.14 -17.47
C VAL A 256 6.74 -9.41 -16.83
N ALA A 257 5.89 -10.20 -16.16
CA ALA A 257 6.28 -11.45 -15.53
C ALA A 257 6.77 -12.50 -16.55
N THR A 258 6.14 -12.62 -17.72
CA THR A 258 6.57 -13.56 -18.77
C THR A 258 7.89 -13.11 -19.41
N TYR A 259 8.12 -11.82 -19.55
CA TYR A 259 9.38 -11.27 -20.02
C TYR A 259 10.54 -11.52 -19.04
N PHE A 260 10.25 -11.42 -17.73
CA PHE A 260 11.21 -11.65 -16.64
C PHE A 260 10.91 -12.95 -15.87
N SER A 261 10.67 -14.04 -16.59
CA SER A 261 10.20 -15.31 -15.99
C SER A 261 11.10 -15.87 -14.87
N GLY A 262 12.43 -15.72 -14.95
CA GLY A 262 13.35 -16.11 -13.89
C GLY A 262 13.08 -15.36 -12.59
N ARG A 263 12.88 -14.05 -12.66
CA ARG A 263 12.55 -13.21 -11.49
C ARG A 263 11.21 -13.56 -10.86
N MET A 264 10.24 -14.02 -11.65
CA MET A 264 8.93 -14.43 -11.12
C MET A 264 9.06 -15.50 -10.03
N PHE A 265 9.93 -16.48 -10.23
CA PHE A 265 10.15 -17.52 -9.21
C PHE A 265 10.90 -16.98 -8.00
N ASP A 266 11.98 -16.23 -8.20
CA ASP A 266 12.77 -15.68 -7.10
C ASP A 266 11.92 -14.76 -6.20
N TYR A 267 11.25 -13.78 -6.77
CA TYR A 267 10.45 -12.82 -6.00
C TYR A 267 9.20 -13.47 -5.38
N GLY A 268 8.59 -14.44 -6.06
CA GLY A 268 7.48 -15.21 -5.50
C GLY A 268 7.90 -16.06 -4.30
N LEU A 269 9.09 -16.67 -4.36
CA LEU A 269 9.65 -17.44 -3.24
C LEU A 269 10.09 -16.52 -2.09
N TRP A 270 10.63 -15.33 -2.35
CA TRP A 270 10.93 -14.34 -1.31
C TRP A 270 9.66 -13.86 -0.60
N ALA A 271 8.57 -13.67 -1.33
CA ALA A 271 7.27 -13.38 -0.73
C ALA A 271 6.79 -14.51 0.20
N ALA A 272 6.92 -15.76 -0.25
CA ALA A 272 6.62 -16.94 0.59
C ALA A 272 7.56 -17.04 1.79
N GLY A 273 8.82 -16.64 1.64
CA GLY A 273 9.80 -16.59 2.73
C GLY A 273 9.45 -15.55 3.78
N ALA A 274 9.03 -14.33 3.37
CA ALA A 274 8.55 -13.30 4.29
C ALA A 274 7.30 -13.78 5.07
N LEU A 275 6.34 -14.39 4.38
CA LEU A 275 5.19 -15.02 5.05
C LEU A 275 5.63 -16.10 6.04
N THR A 276 6.59 -16.97 5.67
CA THR A 276 7.13 -18.02 6.54
C THR A 276 7.75 -17.45 7.80
N ILE A 277 8.52 -16.38 7.68
CA ILE A 277 9.14 -15.65 8.79
C ILE A 277 8.06 -15.01 9.66
N GLY A 278 7.11 -14.31 9.05
CA GLY A 278 6.01 -13.63 9.75
C GLY A 278 5.17 -14.60 10.58
N LEU A 279 4.81 -15.74 10.02
CA LEU A 279 4.03 -16.78 10.73
C LEU A 279 4.85 -17.56 11.78
N GLY A 280 6.21 -17.49 11.74
CA GLY A 280 7.10 -18.08 12.74
C GLY A 280 7.64 -19.48 12.39
N VAL A 281 7.78 -19.80 11.11
CA VAL A 281 8.34 -21.07 10.56
C VAL A 281 7.53 -22.32 10.94
N LEU A 282 7.25 -22.55 12.24
CA LEU A 282 6.56 -23.73 12.74
C LEU A 282 5.21 -24.01 12.04
N PRO A 283 4.28 -23.03 11.93
CA PRO A 283 2.98 -23.27 11.29
C PRO A 283 3.10 -23.62 9.81
N VAL A 284 4.13 -23.10 9.14
CA VAL A 284 4.36 -23.38 7.71
C VAL A 284 4.85 -24.82 7.54
N VAL A 285 5.87 -25.22 8.31
CA VAL A 285 6.42 -26.59 8.22
C VAL A 285 5.40 -27.63 8.66
N ILE A 286 4.77 -27.44 9.82
CA ILE A 286 3.76 -28.37 10.36
C ILE A 286 2.53 -28.36 9.45
N GLY A 287 2.05 -27.18 9.02
CA GLY A 287 0.88 -27.05 8.17
C GLY A 287 1.06 -27.71 6.81
N LEU A 288 2.15 -27.39 6.09
CA LEU A 288 2.44 -28.02 4.80
C LEU A 288 2.67 -29.53 4.94
N GLY A 289 3.39 -29.96 5.99
CA GLY A 289 3.59 -31.38 6.28
C GLY A 289 2.28 -32.14 6.53
N ALA A 290 1.31 -31.53 7.22
CA ALA A 290 -0.01 -32.09 7.48
C ALA A 290 -0.89 -32.24 6.22
N LEU A 291 -0.61 -31.49 5.15
CA LEU A 291 -1.33 -31.59 3.87
C LEU A 291 -0.92 -32.84 3.08
N ILE A 292 0.22 -33.44 3.34
CA ILE A 292 0.67 -34.67 2.64
C ILE A 292 -0.01 -35.87 3.23
N LEU A 293 -0.43 -36.80 2.35
CA LEU A 293 -1.27 -37.95 2.70
C LEU A 293 -0.61 -38.84 3.75
N PRO A 294 -1.33 -39.19 4.84
CA PRO A 294 -0.93 -40.29 5.69
C PRO A 294 -1.01 -41.61 4.93
N SER A 295 -0.33 -42.62 5.42
CA SER A 295 -0.36 -44.00 4.90
C SER A 295 -1.79 -44.51 4.67
N SER A 296 -1.95 -45.45 3.76
CA SER A 296 -3.22 -46.13 3.43
C SER A 296 -4.00 -46.71 4.64
N ARG A 297 -3.35 -46.78 5.80
CA ARG A 297 -3.95 -47.27 7.06
C ARG A 297 -4.86 -46.26 7.77
N GLU A 298 -4.76 -44.94 7.50
CA GLU A 298 -5.63 -43.94 8.10
C GLU A 298 -6.22 -43.02 7.01
N PRO A 299 -7.36 -43.39 6.40
CA PRO A 299 -7.98 -42.59 5.36
C PRO A 299 -8.48 -41.25 5.92
N ARG A 300 -8.29 -40.18 5.16
CA ARG A 300 -8.85 -38.84 5.49
C ARG A 300 -10.36 -38.89 5.53
N THR A 301 -10.91 -38.16 6.50
CA THR A 301 -12.35 -37.87 6.55
C THR A 301 -12.77 -36.97 5.38
N GLU A 302 -14.04 -36.93 5.05
CA GLU A 302 -14.55 -36.06 3.98
C GLU A 302 -14.29 -34.55 4.25
N PRO A 303 -14.44 -34.02 5.49
CA PRO A 303 -14.05 -32.66 5.79
C PRO A 303 -12.57 -32.36 5.54
N GLU A 304 -11.69 -33.26 5.93
CA GLU A 304 -10.25 -33.12 5.69
C GLU A 304 -9.89 -33.18 4.21
N ARG A 305 -10.57 -34.03 3.42
CA ARG A 305 -10.37 -34.03 1.95
C ARG A 305 -10.78 -32.70 1.32
N ALA A 306 -11.94 -32.18 1.71
CA ALA A 306 -12.40 -30.87 1.21
C ALA A 306 -11.42 -29.74 1.61
N PHE A 307 -10.97 -29.72 2.87
CA PHE A 307 -9.99 -28.79 3.38
C PHE A 307 -8.69 -28.85 2.58
N VAL A 308 -8.09 -30.04 2.44
CA VAL A 308 -6.81 -30.19 1.72
C VAL A 308 -6.91 -29.79 0.26
N ILE A 309 -8.00 -30.17 -0.43
CA ILE A 309 -8.19 -29.81 -1.84
C ILE A 309 -8.24 -28.29 -2.01
N VAL A 310 -9.04 -27.59 -1.20
CA VAL A 310 -9.15 -26.11 -1.29
C VAL A 310 -7.83 -25.47 -0.89
N THR A 311 -7.15 -25.95 0.15
CA THR A 311 -5.86 -25.42 0.61
C THR A 311 -4.78 -25.59 -0.45
N VAL A 312 -4.65 -26.75 -1.09
CA VAL A 312 -3.68 -26.98 -2.16
C VAL A 312 -3.99 -26.10 -3.37
N SER A 313 -5.26 -25.99 -3.76
CA SER A 313 -5.68 -25.08 -4.84
C SER A 313 -5.32 -23.62 -4.53
N ALA A 314 -5.53 -23.18 -3.28
CA ALA A 314 -5.19 -21.85 -2.82
C ALA A 314 -3.67 -21.59 -2.83
N LEU A 315 -2.86 -22.54 -2.31
CA LEU A 315 -1.40 -22.47 -2.32
C LEU A 315 -0.85 -22.30 -3.74
N ILE A 316 -1.36 -23.09 -4.70
CA ILE A 316 -0.93 -23.02 -6.11
C ILE A 316 -1.31 -21.67 -6.72
N LEU A 317 -2.58 -21.30 -6.63
CA LEU A 317 -3.08 -20.13 -7.40
C LEU A 317 -2.74 -18.80 -6.76
N PHE A 318 -2.78 -18.66 -5.42
CA PHE A 318 -2.25 -17.47 -4.76
C PHE A 318 -0.74 -17.37 -4.90
N GLY A 319 -0.01 -18.51 -4.81
CA GLY A 319 1.43 -18.54 -5.03
C GLY A 319 1.81 -18.07 -6.44
N LEU A 320 1.15 -18.60 -7.48
CA LEU A 320 1.37 -18.16 -8.86
C LEU A 320 1.01 -16.68 -9.06
N TYR A 321 -0.14 -16.26 -8.54
CA TYR A 321 -0.54 -14.85 -8.61
C TYR A 321 0.49 -13.92 -7.94
N ALA A 322 0.93 -14.26 -6.71
CA ALA A 322 1.91 -13.47 -5.98
C ALA A 322 3.26 -13.41 -6.72
N ALA A 323 3.70 -14.52 -7.31
CA ALA A 323 4.92 -14.56 -8.10
C ALA A 323 4.85 -13.62 -9.33
N VAL A 324 3.74 -13.65 -10.08
CA VAL A 324 3.50 -12.75 -11.22
C VAL A 324 3.48 -11.28 -10.75
N LYS A 325 2.78 -11.00 -9.65
CA LYS A 325 2.65 -9.63 -9.14
C LYS A 325 3.97 -9.11 -8.57
N ALA A 326 4.74 -9.93 -7.86
CA ALA A 326 6.03 -9.58 -7.33
C ALA A 326 7.04 -9.25 -8.45
N ALA A 327 7.08 -10.05 -9.52
CA ALA A 327 7.91 -9.76 -10.69
C ALA A 327 7.54 -8.42 -11.35
N TYR A 328 6.25 -8.11 -11.46
CA TYR A 328 5.79 -6.82 -11.99
C TYR A 328 6.22 -5.66 -11.10
N LEU A 329 5.96 -5.74 -9.79
CA LEU A 329 6.25 -4.66 -8.84
C LEU A 329 7.76 -4.42 -8.69
N SER A 330 8.56 -5.48 -8.74
CA SER A 330 10.02 -5.34 -8.72
C SER A 330 10.56 -4.60 -9.95
N ALA A 331 9.94 -4.80 -11.11
CA ALA A 331 10.35 -4.15 -12.35
C ALA A 331 9.91 -2.67 -12.42
N VAL A 332 8.74 -2.34 -11.86
CA VAL A 332 8.12 -1.00 -11.97
C VAL A 332 8.44 -0.11 -10.77
N PHE A 333 8.46 -0.68 -9.55
CA PHE A 333 8.60 0.08 -8.30
C PHE A 333 9.82 -0.31 -7.48
N SER A 334 10.68 -1.20 -7.98
CA SER A 334 11.86 -1.72 -7.27
C SER A 334 11.54 -2.42 -5.94
N THR A 335 10.31 -2.91 -5.78
CA THR A 335 9.88 -3.67 -4.61
C THR A 335 10.52 -5.06 -4.64
N LEU A 336 11.26 -5.44 -3.58
CA LEU A 336 11.97 -6.73 -3.55
C LEU A 336 11.11 -7.87 -3.02
N VAL A 337 10.29 -7.62 -2.00
CA VAL A 337 9.53 -8.66 -1.29
C VAL A 337 8.05 -8.27 -1.22
N GLU A 338 7.17 -9.12 -1.70
CA GLU A 338 5.72 -8.87 -1.85
C GLU A 338 4.88 -9.89 -1.09
N GLU A 339 5.00 -9.94 0.23
CA GLU A 339 4.21 -10.83 1.10
C GLU A 339 2.71 -10.50 1.10
N ARG A 340 2.38 -9.23 0.97
CA ARG A 340 1.02 -8.68 1.03
C ARG A 340 -0.01 -9.47 0.20
N ASN A 341 0.45 -10.11 -0.87
CA ASN A 341 -0.38 -10.92 -1.76
C ASN A 341 -0.58 -12.37 -1.29
N LEU A 342 0.15 -12.84 -0.27
CA LEU A 342 0.11 -14.21 0.23
C LEU A 342 -0.55 -14.35 1.61
N ILE A 343 -0.89 -13.25 2.28
CA ILE A 343 -1.48 -13.27 3.63
C ILE A 343 -2.74 -14.15 3.72
N TYR A 344 -3.49 -14.27 2.62
CA TYR A 344 -4.69 -15.10 2.51
C TYR A 344 -4.45 -16.60 2.78
N LEU A 345 -3.20 -17.06 2.73
CA LEU A 345 -2.79 -18.43 3.00
C LEU A 345 -2.63 -18.71 4.50
N ALA A 346 -2.42 -17.66 5.32
CA ALA A 346 -2.16 -17.82 6.75
C ALA A 346 -3.28 -18.58 7.49
N PRO A 347 -4.58 -18.28 7.31
CA PRO A 347 -5.66 -19.03 7.98
C PRO A 347 -5.67 -20.52 7.62
N LEU A 348 -5.28 -20.86 6.39
CA LEU A 348 -5.21 -22.24 5.92
C LEU A 348 -4.03 -22.99 6.55
N LEU A 349 -2.88 -22.34 6.68
CA LEU A 349 -1.68 -22.93 7.30
C LEU A 349 -1.88 -23.15 8.81
N PHE A 350 -2.54 -22.21 9.51
CA PHE A 350 -2.89 -22.41 10.92
C PHE A 350 -3.95 -23.49 11.10
N ALA A 351 -4.94 -23.60 10.22
CA ALA A 351 -5.91 -24.67 10.24
C ALA A 351 -5.27 -26.04 9.95
N ALA A 352 -4.28 -26.10 9.06
CA ALA A 352 -3.50 -27.30 8.79
C ALA A 352 -2.63 -27.70 10.01
N THR A 353 -2.08 -26.70 10.72
CA THR A 353 -1.37 -26.93 11.99
C THR A 353 -2.33 -27.47 13.06
N ALA A 354 -3.54 -26.90 13.16
CA ALA A 354 -4.59 -27.40 14.05
C ALA A 354 -5.02 -28.84 13.71
N LEU A 355 -5.07 -29.21 12.44
CA LEU A 355 -5.30 -30.59 11.99
C LEU A 355 -4.20 -31.52 12.50
N PHE A 356 -2.93 -31.12 12.46
CA PHE A 356 -1.85 -31.91 13.06
C PHE A 356 -2.03 -32.02 14.57
N PHE A 357 -2.37 -30.96 15.28
CA PHE A 357 -2.62 -30.98 16.73
C PHE A 357 -3.74 -31.94 17.11
N GLU A 358 -4.77 -32.05 16.26
CA GLU A 358 -5.88 -32.99 16.48
C GLU A 358 -5.45 -34.44 16.26
N ARG A 359 -4.78 -34.73 15.13
CA ARG A 359 -4.40 -36.08 14.75
C ARG A 359 -3.13 -36.56 15.42
N ARG A 360 -2.23 -35.66 15.81
CA ARG A 360 -0.89 -35.95 16.37
C ARG A 360 -0.04 -36.85 15.48
N ARG A 361 -0.35 -36.92 14.19
CA ARG A 361 0.32 -37.80 13.21
C ARG A 361 0.44 -37.09 11.88
N MET A 362 1.60 -37.21 11.26
CA MET A 362 1.86 -36.76 9.89
C MET A 362 2.85 -37.68 9.20
N HIS A 363 2.93 -37.60 7.90
CA HIS A 363 3.88 -38.40 7.13
C HIS A 363 5.28 -37.76 7.22
N VAL A 364 6.30 -38.56 7.58
CA VAL A 364 7.68 -38.07 7.74
C VAL A 364 8.20 -37.41 6.45
N PHE A 365 7.91 -38.00 5.28
CA PHE A 365 8.27 -37.42 3.99
C PHE A 365 7.67 -35.98 3.82
N GLY A 366 6.40 -35.80 4.23
CA GLY A 366 5.74 -34.50 4.20
C GLY A 366 6.43 -33.47 5.08
N LEU A 367 6.81 -33.88 6.29
CA LEU A 367 7.55 -33.05 7.23
C LEU A 367 8.92 -32.66 6.68
N VAL A 368 9.69 -33.61 6.14
CA VAL A 368 11.02 -33.37 5.58
C VAL A 368 10.95 -32.49 4.34
N ALA A 369 9.98 -32.70 3.44
CA ALA A 369 9.78 -31.88 2.27
C ALA A 369 9.41 -30.43 2.64
N ALA A 370 8.49 -30.26 3.61
CA ALA A 370 8.11 -28.92 4.11
C ALA A 370 9.28 -28.21 4.80
N ALA A 371 10.08 -28.95 5.59
CA ALA A 371 11.28 -28.42 6.24
C ALA A 371 12.36 -28.01 5.23
N GLY A 372 12.61 -28.83 4.21
CA GLY A 372 13.54 -28.51 3.13
C GLY A 372 13.10 -27.25 2.35
N PHE A 373 11.81 -27.11 2.06
CA PHE A 373 11.26 -25.92 1.43
C PHE A 373 11.41 -24.68 2.33
N ALA A 374 11.06 -24.79 3.62
CA ALA A 374 11.23 -23.68 4.57
C ALA A 374 12.71 -23.29 4.76
N LEU A 375 13.63 -24.26 4.77
CA LEU A 375 15.08 -23.99 4.81
C LEU A 375 15.53 -23.21 3.59
N TYR A 376 15.08 -23.61 2.40
CA TYR A 376 15.37 -22.87 1.16
C TYR A 376 14.87 -21.43 1.27
N LEU A 377 13.64 -21.20 1.73
CA LEU A 377 13.08 -19.86 1.92
C LEU A 377 13.88 -19.04 2.92
N ILE A 378 14.28 -19.60 4.06
CA ILE A 378 15.10 -18.93 5.08
C ILE A 378 16.47 -18.49 4.50
N LEU A 379 17.09 -19.34 3.68
CA LEU A 379 18.42 -19.08 3.13
C LEU A 379 18.41 -18.04 1.99
N THR A 380 17.31 -17.94 1.24
CA THR A 380 17.25 -17.13 0.01
C THR A 380 16.50 -15.80 0.18
N THR A 381 15.62 -15.65 1.17
CA THR A 381 14.82 -14.45 1.36
C THR A 381 15.68 -13.26 1.83
N PRO A 382 15.59 -12.09 1.18
CA PRO A 382 16.24 -10.88 1.66
C PRO A 382 15.47 -10.33 2.88
N TYR A 383 16.11 -10.30 4.06
CA TYR A 383 15.43 -9.97 5.32
C TYR A 383 15.09 -8.49 5.51
N GLN A 384 15.67 -7.59 4.70
CA GLN A 384 15.40 -6.14 4.73
C GLN A 384 15.51 -5.52 6.15
N MET A 385 16.46 -6.01 6.98
CA MET A 385 16.55 -5.67 8.41
C MET A 385 16.92 -4.20 8.66
N GLN A 386 17.57 -3.54 7.71
CA GLN A 386 17.97 -2.13 7.80
C GLN A 386 16.81 -1.16 7.54
N VAL A 387 15.71 -1.64 6.95
CA VAL A 387 14.52 -0.83 6.69
C VAL A 387 13.73 -0.68 7.98
N HIS A 388 13.24 0.54 8.27
CA HIS A 388 12.47 0.79 9.49
C HIS A 388 11.16 -0.01 9.51
N PHE A 389 10.44 -0.01 8.41
CA PHE A 389 9.27 -0.85 8.15
C PHE A 389 9.13 -1.10 6.65
N TYR A 390 8.91 -2.36 6.28
CA TYR A 390 8.71 -2.75 4.88
C TYR A 390 7.23 -3.07 4.64
N SER A 391 6.49 -2.09 4.10
CA SER A 391 5.02 -2.11 4.00
C SER A 391 4.46 -3.28 3.18
N ASP A 392 5.21 -3.76 2.18
CA ASP A 392 4.76 -4.84 1.30
C ASP A 392 5.09 -6.24 1.84
N ALA A 393 5.86 -6.32 2.93
CA ALA A 393 6.19 -7.56 3.63
C ALA A 393 6.23 -7.37 5.15
N PRO A 394 5.06 -7.18 5.80
CA PRO A 394 4.96 -6.97 7.24
C PRO A 394 5.48 -8.15 8.07
N GLY A 395 5.53 -9.36 7.51
CA GLY A 395 6.13 -10.52 8.18
C GLY A 395 7.62 -10.36 8.52
N LEU A 396 8.33 -9.46 7.82
CA LEU A 396 9.72 -9.14 8.15
C LEU A 396 9.86 -8.21 9.36
N ALA A 397 8.77 -7.60 9.84
CA ALA A 397 8.81 -6.61 10.92
C ALA A 397 9.37 -7.16 12.23
N ILE A 398 9.21 -8.45 12.50
CA ILE A 398 9.78 -9.09 13.68
C ILE A 398 11.32 -9.05 13.64
N LEU A 399 11.94 -9.29 12.48
CA LEU A 399 13.39 -9.22 12.30
C LEU A 399 13.90 -7.78 12.32
N GLN A 400 13.14 -6.86 11.72
CA GLN A 400 13.43 -5.42 11.77
C GLN A 400 13.35 -4.89 13.20
N GLY A 401 12.36 -5.34 13.99
CA GLY A 401 12.22 -5.05 15.40
C GLY A 401 13.38 -5.62 16.23
N ALA A 402 13.81 -6.84 15.96
CA ALA A 402 14.97 -7.47 16.61
C ALA A 402 16.28 -6.73 16.28
N ASN A 403 16.47 -6.29 15.03
CA ASN A 403 17.61 -5.47 14.65
C ASN A 403 17.65 -4.16 15.44
N ARG A 404 16.51 -3.42 15.49
CA ARG A 404 16.47 -2.13 16.20
C ARG A 404 16.64 -2.21 17.71
N ARG A 405 16.05 -3.24 18.36
CA ARG A 405 16.03 -3.34 19.83
C ARG A 405 17.17 -4.17 20.40
N LEU A 406 17.62 -5.18 19.67
CA LEU A 406 18.60 -6.17 20.12
C LEU A 406 19.87 -6.17 19.27
N SER A 407 19.97 -5.28 18.27
CA SER A 407 21.11 -5.20 17.33
C SER A 407 21.36 -6.51 16.56
N PHE A 408 20.32 -7.29 16.30
CA PHE A 408 20.44 -8.53 15.54
C PHE A 408 20.99 -8.26 14.14
N THR A 409 22.00 -9.03 13.78
CA THR A 409 22.52 -9.07 12.41
C THR A 409 21.70 -10.04 11.53
N PRO A 410 21.83 -9.99 10.21
CA PRO A 410 21.23 -11.01 9.33
C PRO A 410 21.68 -12.44 9.64
N SER A 411 22.89 -12.62 10.19
CA SER A 411 23.40 -13.92 10.65
C SER A 411 22.63 -14.42 11.88
N ASP A 412 22.43 -13.55 12.87
CA ASP A 412 21.70 -13.90 14.09
C ASP A 412 20.24 -14.25 13.77
N ALA A 413 19.61 -13.47 12.90
CA ALA A 413 18.26 -13.74 12.41
C ALA A 413 18.17 -15.10 11.70
N ARG A 414 19.15 -15.43 10.85
CA ARG A 414 19.23 -16.72 10.18
C ARG A 414 19.35 -17.87 11.17
N TRP A 415 20.22 -17.76 12.16
CA TRP A 415 20.38 -18.79 13.20
C TRP A 415 19.10 -18.96 14.02
N LEU A 416 18.44 -17.88 14.41
CA LEU A 416 17.14 -17.96 15.09
C LEU A 416 16.10 -18.71 14.26
N LEU A 417 15.98 -18.40 12.96
CA LEU A 417 15.04 -19.09 12.06
C LEU A 417 15.40 -20.56 11.85
N ILE A 418 16.70 -20.91 11.82
CA ILE A 418 17.15 -22.32 11.76
C ILE A 418 16.79 -23.04 13.06
N VAL A 419 16.95 -22.42 14.22
CA VAL A 419 16.51 -23.03 15.50
C VAL A 419 15.00 -23.29 15.49
N LEU A 420 14.19 -22.31 15.02
CA LEU A 420 12.75 -22.51 14.86
C LEU A 420 12.43 -23.63 13.87
N LEU A 421 13.19 -23.76 12.79
CA LEU A 421 13.04 -24.86 11.83
C LEU A 421 13.35 -26.21 12.46
N VAL A 422 14.43 -26.30 13.23
CA VAL A 422 14.76 -27.55 13.97
C VAL A 422 13.65 -27.90 14.95
N LEU A 423 13.11 -26.93 15.67
CA LEU A 423 11.96 -27.14 16.56
C LEU A 423 10.71 -27.57 15.76
N ALA A 424 10.48 -26.98 14.59
CA ALA A 424 9.35 -27.33 13.71
C ALA A 424 9.40 -28.78 13.19
N VAL A 425 10.60 -29.36 13.12
CA VAL A 425 10.80 -30.78 12.75
C VAL A 425 10.80 -31.67 13.98
N ALA A 426 11.54 -31.32 15.02
CA ALA A 426 11.70 -32.13 16.20
C ALA A 426 10.40 -32.31 16.97
N LEU A 427 9.61 -31.26 17.12
CA LEU A 427 8.40 -31.28 17.92
C LEU A 427 7.32 -32.24 17.39
N PRO A 428 6.95 -32.24 16.09
CA PRO A 428 6.04 -33.23 15.55
C PRO A 428 6.53 -34.68 15.71
N LEU A 429 7.83 -34.92 15.54
CA LEU A 429 8.41 -36.25 15.72
C LEU A 429 8.35 -36.70 17.20
N LEU A 430 8.62 -35.80 18.14
CA LEU A 430 8.52 -36.10 19.57
C LEU A 430 7.07 -36.37 19.96
N ILE A 431 6.11 -35.53 19.52
CA ILE A 431 4.66 -35.74 19.77
C ILE A 431 4.19 -37.08 19.22
N GLN A 432 4.65 -37.46 18.03
CA GLN A 432 4.20 -38.67 17.35
C GLN A 432 4.81 -39.95 17.92
N HIS A 433 6.08 -39.92 18.38
CA HIS A 433 6.83 -41.16 18.64
C HIS A 433 7.33 -41.30 20.08
N ARG A 434 7.41 -40.22 20.87
CA ARG A 434 8.12 -40.24 22.16
C ARG A 434 7.30 -39.75 23.35
N LEU A 435 6.38 -38.81 23.16
CA LEU A 435 5.66 -38.18 24.26
C LEU A 435 4.44 -38.97 24.68
N ALA A 436 4.23 -39.15 26.00
CA ALA A 436 2.98 -39.61 26.56
C ALA A 436 1.84 -38.60 26.22
N TRP A 437 0.57 -39.05 26.31
CA TRP A 437 -0.57 -38.25 25.88
C TRP A 437 -0.66 -36.87 26.58
N ARG A 438 -0.34 -36.81 27.87
CA ARG A 438 -0.33 -35.56 28.64
C ARG A 438 0.80 -34.60 28.19
N ASP A 439 1.99 -35.12 28.04
CA ASP A 439 3.16 -34.36 27.63
C ASP A 439 3.02 -33.83 26.18
N ALA A 440 2.43 -34.65 25.31
CA ALA A 440 2.08 -34.24 23.96
C ALA A 440 1.03 -33.07 23.96
N THR A 441 0.04 -33.14 24.87
CA THR A 441 -0.94 -32.05 25.00
C THR A 441 -0.30 -30.77 25.52
N LEU A 442 0.62 -30.85 26.48
CA LEU A 442 1.37 -29.72 26.99
C LEU A 442 2.28 -29.13 25.88
N ALA A 443 2.99 -30.00 25.15
CA ALA A 443 3.83 -29.57 24.02
C ALA A 443 3.03 -28.83 22.94
N ILE A 444 1.83 -29.31 22.60
CA ILE A 444 0.92 -28.66 21.67
C ILE A 444 0.48 -27.30 22.22
N ALA A 445 0.11 -27.21 23.51
CA ALA A 445 -0.29 -25.95 24.13
C ALA A 445 0.87 -24.92 24.14
N CYS A 446 2.07 -25.35 24.52
CA CYS A 446 3.26 -24.49 24.47
C CYS A 446 3.58 -24.01 23.04
N THR A 447 3.43 -24.90 22.04
CA THR A 447 3.62 -24.53 20.63
C THR A 447 2.58 -23.51 20.18
N ALA A 448 1.31 -23.68 20.54
CA ALA A 448 0.26 -22.74 20.21
C ALA A 448 0.53 -21.35 20.81
N VAL A 449 0.95 -21.30 22.08
CA VAL A 449 1.33 -20.04 22.74
C VAL A 449 2.54 -19.40 22.07
N LEU A 450 3.57 -20.17 21.74
CA LEU A 450 4.77 -19.68 21.05
C LEU A 450 4.43 -19.09 19.69
N VAL A 451 3.59 -19.76 18.90
CA VAL A 451 3.16 -19.28 17.58
C VAL A 451 2.36 -17.99 17.70
N ILE A 452 1.41 -17.90 18.62
CA ILE A 452 0.64 -16.67 18.85
C ILE A 452 1.55 -15.54 19.32
N ALA A 453 2.45 -15.81 20.27
CA ALA A 453 3.38 -14.82 20.78
C ALA A 453 4.33 -14.29 19.69
N TRP A 454 4.84 -15.17 18.81
CA TRP A 454 5.66 -14.78 17.67
C TRP A 454 4.91 -13.83 16.73
N ASN A 455 3.69 -14.20 16.33
CA ASN A 455 2.86 -13.41 15.43
C ASN A 455 2.50 -12.05 16.02
N LEU A 456 2.08 -12.00 17.30
CA LEU A 456 1.79 -10.75 18.00
C LEU A 456 3.03 -9.87 18.14
N THR A 457 4.22 -10.45 18.42
CA THR A 457 5.47 -9.68 18.49
C THR A 457 5.81 -9.06 17.12
N GLY A 458 5.61 -9.81 16.05
CA GLY A 458 5.78 -9.31 14.68
C GLY A 458 4.79 -8.20 14.35
N GLU A 459 3.53 -8.38 14.71
CA GLU A 459 2.45 -7.42 14.50
C GLU A 459 2.69 -6.12 15.29
N ILE A 460 2.93 -6.19 16.60
CA ILE A 460 3.25 -5.01 17.44
C ILE A 460 4.51 -4.28 16.92
N SER A 461 5.50 -5.02 16.41
CA SER A 461 6.70 -4.41 15.82
C SER A 461 6.38 -3.68 14.51
N ALA A 462 5.48 -4.22 13.69
CA ALA A 462 5.00 -3.60 12.46
C ALA A 462 4.15 -2.36 12.77
N ALA A 463 3.20 -2.47 13.69
CA ALA A 463 2.33 -1.37 14.13
C ALA A 463 3.13 -0.20 14.71
N ALA A 464 4.11 -0.49 15.59
CA ALA A 464 4.98 0.54 16.17
C ALA A 464 5.75 1.29 15.07
N ALA A 465 6.36 0.58 14.12
CA ALA A 465 7.13 1.19 13.04
C ALA A 465 6.24 1.97 12.06
N SER A 466 5.03 1.47 11.76
CA SER A 466 4.04 2.18 10.96
C SER A 466 3.58 3.48 11.65
N ASN A 467 3.34 3.43 12.96
CA ASN A 467 2.96 4.59 13.75
C ASN A 467 4.07 5.65 13.81
N ASP A 468 5.34 5.24 13.83
CA ASP A 468 6.48 6.16 13.76
C ASP A 468 6.51 6.89 12.40
N PHE A 469 6.29 6.18 11.29
CA PHE A 469 6.14 6.82 9.98
C PHE A 469 4.95 7.79 9.93
N SER A 470 3.80 7.38 10.44
CA SER A 470 2.61 8.21 10.51
C SER A 470 2.88 9.52 11.25
N ARG A 471 3.55 9.48 12.40
CA ARG A 471 3.96 10.69 13.16
C ARG A 471 4.97 11.53 12.38
N GLN A 472 5.99 10.90 11.77
CA GLN A 472 7.00 11.61 11.00
C GLN A 472 6.40 12.34 9.79
N PHE A 473 5.44 11.75 9.10
CA PHE A 473 4.79 12.40 7.96
C PHE A 473 3.89 13.57 8.41
N LEU A 474 3.19 13.44 9.54
CA LEU A 474 2.36 14.54 10.06
C LEU A 474 3.21 15.80 10.35
N THR A 475 4.47 15.65 10.78
CA THR A 475 5.35 16.81 11.06
C THR A 475 5.79 17.58 9.80
N ARG A 476 5.54 17.05 8.60
CA ARG A 476 5.91 17.68 7.33
C ARG A 476 4.91 18.71 6.82
N ILE A 477 3.70 18.70 7.37
CA ILE A 477 2.65 19.68 7.04
C ILE A 477 2.44 20.65 8.20
N PRO A 478 1.85 21.84 7.95
CA PRO A 478 1.55 22.77 9.02
C PRO A 478 0.66 22.20 10.11
N ASP A 479 0.84 22.68 11.33
CA ASP A 479 -0.02 22.40 12.48
C ASP A 479 -0.94 23.59 12.77
N PRO A 480 -2.26 23.44 12.89
CA PRO A 480 -3.02 22.19 12.77
C PRO A 480 -3.13 21.71 11.30
N PRO A 481 -3.24 20.40 11.04
CA PRO A 481 -3.22 19.86 9.67
C PRO A 481 -4.42 20.30 8.82
N ASP A 482 -5.56 20.63 9.45
CA ASP A 482 -6.79 21.13 8.83
C ASP A 482 -6.86 22.68 8.75
N TRP A 483 -5.70 23.36 8.88
CA TRP A 483 -5.62 24.82 8.93
C TRP A 483 -6.24 25.54 7.74
N VAL A 484 -6.21 24.93 6.54
CA VAL A 484 -6.82 25.53 5.34
C VAL A 484 -8.33 25.59 5.49
N ASP A 485 -8.95 24.51 5.97
CA ASP A 485 -10.39 24.46 6.25
C ASP A 485 -10.80 25.49 7.31
N GLN A 486 -9.99 25.60 8.38
CA GLN A 486 -10.24 26.58 9.45
C GLN A 486 -10.14 28.02 8.90
N GLN A 487 -9.11 28.35 8.14
CA GLN A 487 -8.88 29.71 7.65
C GLN A 487 -9.80 30.09 6.48
N SER A 488 -10.17 29.14 5.60
CA SER A 488 -11.08 29.36 4.48
C SER A 488 -12.56 29.35 4.88
N GLY A 489 -12.89 28.91 6.11
CA GLY A 489 -14.25 28.60 6.52
C GLY A 489 -14.86 27.50 5.64
N ARG A 490 -14.04 26.51 5.25
CA ARG A 490 -14.41 25.40 4.33
C ARG A 490 -14.91 25.86 2.95
N SER A 491 -14.51 27.06 2.53
CA SER A 491 -14.84 27.52 1.18
C SER A 491 -13.97 26.81 0.13
N PRO A 492 -14.48 26.56 -1.08
CA PRO A 492 -13.73 25.88 -2.14
C PRO A 492 -12.38 26.53 -2.40
N THR A 493 -11.33 25.75 -2.27
CA THR A 493 -9.92 26.15 -2.38
C THR A 493 -9.26 25.38 -3.51
N LEU A 494 -8.45 26.07 -4.32
CA LEU A 494 -7.59 25.52 -5.35
C LEU A 494 -6.15 25.47 -4.81
N TYR A 495 -5.49 24.31 -4.84
CA TYR A 495 -4.05 24.28 -4.78
C TYR A 495 -3.44 24.61 -6.15
N LEU A 496 -2.52 25.55 -6.18
CA LEU A 496 -1.77 25.92 -7.39
C LEU A 496 -0.27 25.81 -7.11
N GLY A 497 0.37 24.85 -7.77
CA GLY A 497 1.78 24.57 -7.61
C GLY A 497 2.60 24.73 -8.88
N GLN A 498 3.89 24.71 -8.68
CA GLN A 498 4.89 24.60 -9.74
C GLN A 498 6.09 23.85 -9.19
N ARG A 499 6.60 22.87 -9.95
CA ARG A 499 7.71 22.02 -9.56
C ARG A 499 7.45 21.31 -8.21
N ILE A 500 6.37 20.58 -8.15
CA ILE A 500 6.01 19.80 -6.99
C ILE A 500 6.98 18.61 -6.91
N VAL A 501 7.95 18.67 -5.98
CA VAL A 501 9.01 17.65 -5.82
C VAL A 501 8.57 16.57 -4.84
N ASP A 502 7.86 16.94 -3.78
CA ASP A 502 7.33 16.02 -2.78
C ASP A 502 5.79 16.05 -2.80
N PRO A 503 5.15 15.10 -3.49
CA PRO A 503 3.70 15.05 -3.54
C PRO A 503 3.08 14.67 -2.18
N ASN A 504 3.85 14.09 -1.25
CA ASN A 504 3.33 13.57 0.01
C ASN A 504 2.74 14.68 0.89
N ASN A 505 3.41 15.85 0.96
CA ASN A 505 2.93 16.99 1.74
C ASN A 505 1.61 17.54 1.17
N LEU A 506 1.49 17.55 -0.17
CA LEU A 506 0.26 17.99 -0.82
C LEU A 506 -0.87 17.01 -0.56
N TRP A 507 -0.64 15.70 -0.72
CA TRP A 507 -1.64 14.66 -0.46
C TRP A 507 -2.14 14.69 0.98
N LEU A 508 -1.24 14.90 1.96
CA LEU A 508 -1.64 15.07 3.36
C LEU A 508 -2.46 16.33 3.58
N THR A 509 -2.07 17.45 2.95
CA THR A 509 -2.83 18.69 3.03
C THR A 509 -4.22 18.51 2.41
N GLU A 510 -4.32 17.84 1.27
CA GLU A 510 -5.59 17.49 0.63
C GLU A 510 -6.44 16.56 1.52
N PHE A 511 -5.81 15.56 2.14
CA PHE A 511 -6.49 14.65 3.04
C PHE A 511 -7.13 15.37 4.25
N TRP A 512 -6.40 16.28 4.90
CA TRP A 512 -6.87 16.96 6.10
C TRP A 512 -7.80 18.17 5.81
N ASN A 513 -7.87 18.62 4.54
CA ASN A 513 -8.65 19.83 4.19
C ASN A 513 -9.66 19.53 3.08
N ARG A 514 -10.92 19.31 3.44
CA ARG A 514 -12.02 19.01 2.49
C ARG A 514 -12.34 20.18 1.56
N SER A 515 -11.96 21.40 1.93
CA SER A 515 -12.12 22.59 1.07
C SER A 515 -11.22 22.56 -0.15
N LEU A 516 -10.11 21.79 -0.12
CA LEU A 516 -9.20 21.66 -1.24
C LEU A 516 -9.83 20.77 -2.32
N LYS A 517 -10.43 21.41 -3.33
CA LYS A 517 -11.22 20.71 -4.37
C LYS A 517 -10.44 20.39 -5.63
N TYR A 518 -9.40 21.17 -5.91
CA TYR A 518 -8.64 21.08 -7.15
C TYR A 518 -7.15 21.22 -6.85
N THR A 519 -6.35 20.41 -7.52
CA THR A 519 -4.89 20.44 -7.48
C THR A 519 -4.37 20.69 -8.88
N TRP A 520 -3.84 21.91 -9.13
CA TRP A 520 -3.34 22.30 -10.43
C TRP A 520 -1.84 22.63 -10.37
N SER A 521 -1.15 22.44 -11.48
CA SER A 521 0.22 22.92 -11.66
C SER A 521 0.41 23.55 -13.02
N LEU A 522 1.31 24.54 -13.07
CA LEU A 522 1.64 25.21 -14.33
C LEU A 522 2.50 24.35 -15.25
N ASP A 523 3.28 23.43 -14.67
CA ASP A 523 4.31 22.64 -15.35
C ASP A 523 3.98 21.15 -15.45
N GLY A 524 2.74 20.76 -15.17
CA GLY A 524 2.31 19.37 -15.25
C GLY A 524 2.78 18.46 -14.10
N THR A 525 3.38 19.03 -13.03
CA THR A 525 3.89 18.25 -11.89
C THR A 525 2.84 17.94 -10.82
N ALA A 526 1.57 18.37 -11.00
CA ALA A 526 0.49 18.06 -10.06
C ALA A 526 0.25 16.56 -9.97
N PRO A 527 0.35 15.97 -8.76
CA PRO A 527 0.18 14.54 -8.58
C PRO A 527 -1.31 14.16 -8.55
N GLY A 528 -1.66 12.95 -9.09
CA GLY A 528 -2.89 12.26 -8.71
C GLY A 528 -2.82 11.79 -7.25
N PRO A 529 -3.91 11.31 -6.65
CA PRO A 529 -5.16 10.86 -7.29
C PRO A 529 -6.29 11.89 -7.36
N GLY A 530 -6.16 13.07 -6.78
CA GLY A 530 -7.21 14.08 -6.78
C GLY A 530 -7.51 14.66 -8.16
N VAL A 531 -8.42 15.63 -8.21
CA VAL A 531 -8.78 16.32 -9.45
C VAL A 531 -7.62 17.23 -9.85
N THR A 532 -6.81 16.76 -10.78
CA THR A 532 -5.65 17.49 -11.30
C THR A 532 -5.95 18.08 -12.66
N VAL A 533 -5.43 19.30 -12.92
CA VAL A 533 -5.46 19.92 -14.23
C VAL A 533 -4.01 20.25 -14.60
N THR A 534 -3.62 19.76 -15.74
CA THR A 534 -2.32 20.01 -16.34
C THR A 534 -2.54 20.76 -17.64
N PRO A 535 -1.76 20.69 -18.58
CA PRO A 535 -1.20 21.71 -19.44
C PRO A 535 -2.20 22.74 -19.97
N ASN A 536 -1.69 23.89 -20.39
CA ASN A 536 -2.45 24.97 -21.03
C ASN A 536 -3.57 25.59 -20.19
N ILE A 537 -3.41 25.56 -18.85
CA ILE A 537 -4.39 26.14 -17.91
C ILE A 537 -4.36 27.68 -17.86
N MET A 538 -3.42 28.34 -18.53
CA MET A 538 -3.19 29.78 -18.44
C MET A 538 -3.21 30.45 -19.80
N ASN A 539 -3.86 31.62 -19.92
CA ASN A 539 -3.82 32.46 -21.10
C ASN A 539 -2.59 33.39 -21.10
N GLY A 540 -2.39 34.13 -22.20
CA GLY A 540 -1.26 35.07 -22.36
C GLY A 540 -1.21 36.22 -21.34
N LEU A 541 -2.26 36.45 -20.56
CA LEU A 541 -2.35 37.46 -19.51
C LEU A 541 -2.09 36.87 -18.11
N GLY A 542 -1.86 35.58 -17.98
CA GLY A 542 -1.65 34.92 -16.70
C GLY A 542 -2.96 34.53 -15.99
N GLN A 543 -4.09 34.54 -16.69
CA GLN A 543 -5.38 34.11 -16.13
C GLN A 543 -5.54 32.61 -16.38
N LEU A 544 -6.05 31.88 -15.39
CA LEU A 544 -6.31 30.44 -15.52
C LEU A 544 -7.54 30.21 -16.42
N GLN A 545 -7.37 29.42 -17.47
CA GLN A 545 -8.39 29.17 -18.50
C GLN A 545 -9.39 28.09 -18.11
N GLN A 546 -8.97 27.09 -17.32
CA GLN A 546 -9.79 25.92 -17.01
C GLN A 546 -10.37 25.98 -15.60
N GLN A 547 -10.97 27.10 -15.24
CA GLN A 547 -11.64 27.25 -13.96
C GLN A 547 -12.98 26.54 -13.97
N ARG A 548 -13.15 25.57 -13.10
CA ARG A 548 -14.44 24.90 -12.87
C ARG A 548 -14.90 25.17 -11.44
N GLY A 549 -16.09 25.73 -11.29
CA GLY A 549 -16.72 26.00 -10.01
C GLY A 549 -16.25 27.31 -9.36
N GLU A 550 -16.87 27.67 -8.24
CA GLU A 550 -16.54 28.85 -7.47
C GLU A 550 -15.34 28.57 -6.55
N VAL A 551 -14.15 28.88 -7.02
CA VAL A 551 -12.95 28.87 -6.19
C VAL A 551 -12.83 30.20 -5.48
N LYS A 552 -12.83 30.23 -4.14
CA LYS A 552 -12.71 31.44 -3.33
C LYS A 552 -11.29 31.71 -2.84
N TYR A 553 -10.50 30.66 -2.68
CA TYR A 553 -9.14 30.70 -2.19
C TYR A 553 -8.19 29.93 -3.09
N VAL A 554 -6.93 30.38 -3.10
CA VAL A 554 -5.82 29.63 -3.69
C VAL A 554 -4.80 29.35 -2.61
N LEU A 555 -4.39 28.09 -2.51
CA LEU A 555 -3.31 27.62 -1.67
C LEU A 555 -2.03 27.49 -2.50
N LEU A 556 -0.97 28.15 -2.06
CA LEU A 556 0.37 28.09 -2.64
C LEU A 556 1.32 27.47 -1.62
N ASP A 557 2.24 26.60 -2.04
CA ASP A 557 3.20 25.90 -1.17
C ASP A 557 4.62 26.51 -1.24
N SER A 558 4.81 27.54 -2.04
CA SER A 558 6.11 28.16 -2.26
C SER A 558 5.98 29.62 -2.66
N ASP A 559 7.11 30.33 -2.62
CA ASP A 559 7.21 31.69 -3.14
C ASP A 559 7.51 31.76 -4.66
N LEU A 560 7.47 30.59 -5.35
CA LEU A 560 7.69 30.51 -6.80
C LEU A 560 6.53 31.10 -7.62
N LEU A 561 5.33 31.12 -7.05
CA LEU A 561 4.11 31.64 -7.65
C LEU A 561 3.46 32.69 -6.76
N SER A 562 2.83 33.70 -7.37
CA SER A 562 1.94 34.61 -6.67
C SER A 562 0.69 34.85 -7.50
N VAL A 563 -0.45 34.89 -6.80
CA VAL A 563 -1.77 35.13 -7.41
C VAL A 563 -2.33 36.47 -6.94
N ARG A 564 -3.25 37.03 -7.73
CA ARG A 564 -3.97 38.24 -7.36
C ARG A 564 -4.98 37.95 -6.26
N GLY A 565 -4.92 38.72 -5.19
CA GLY A 565 -5.81 38.62 -4.05
C GLY A 565 -5.17 39.06 -2.76
N THR A 566 -5.84 38.81 -1.65
CA THR A 566 -5.38 39.15 -0.31
C THR A 566 -4.92 37.89 0.43
N THR A 567 -3.68 37.90 0.92
CA THR A 567 -3.18 36.78 1.77
C THR A 567 -3.99 36.74 3.05
N LYS A 568 -4.71 35.63 3.28
CA LYS A 568 -5.53 35.40 4.46
C LYS A 568 -4.70 34.79 5.60
N ALA A 569 -3.82 33.83 5.26
CA ALA A 569 -2.94 33.18 6.22
C ALA A 569 -1.64 32.73 5.56
N LYS A 570 -0.56 32.68 6.35
CA LYS A 570 0.75 32.15 5.95
C LYS A 570 1.31 31.26 7.06
N LEU A 571 1.68 30.03 6.71
CA LEU A 571 2.32 29.06 7.61
C LEU A 571 3.55 28.46 6.91
N GLY A 572 4.73 28.88 7.33
CA GLY A 572 5.97 28.50 6.64
C GLY A 572 5.96 28.93 5.17
N PRO A 573 6.18 28.02 4.22
CA PRO A 573 6.12 28.30 2.78
C PRO A 573 4.68 28.42 2.25
N TRP A 574 3.70 27.90 3.01
CA TRP A 574 2.30 27.85 2.60
C TRP A 574 1.61 29.19 2.73
N ARG A 575 0.89 29.61 1.69
CA ARG A 575 0.10 30.83 1.66
C ARG A 575 -1.31 30.56 1.18
N LEU A 576 -2.31 30.92 1.98
CA LEU A 576 -3.72 30.91 1.60
C LEU A 576 -4.11 32.31 1.16
N VAL A 577 -4.48 32.46 -0.11
CA VAL A 577 -4.84 33.75 -0.72
C VAL A 577 -6.32 33.74 -1.06
N LYS A 578 -7.07 34.72 -0.53
CA LYS A 578 -8.43 35.03 -1.00
C LYS A 578 -8.29 35.73 -2.35
N ILE A 579 -8.84 35.13 -3.39
CA ILE A 579 -8.63 35.59 -4.77
C ILE A 579 -9.59 36.69 -5.18
N ASP A 580 -9.10 37.54 -6.07
CA ASP A 580 -9.93 38.40 -6.91
C ASP A 580 -10.18 37.64 -8.23
N TYR A 581 -11.42 37.34 -8.50
CA TYR A 581 -11.79 36.55 -9.69
C TYR A 581 -11.64 37.37 -10.99
N PRO A 582 -11.19 36.81 -12.12
CA PRO A 582 -10.71 35.45 -12.31
C PRO A 582 -9.35 35.19 -11.65
N VAL A 583 -9.06 33.93 -11.33
CA VAL A 583 -7.75 33.55 -10.76
C VAL A 583 -6.65 33.94 -11.74
N SER A 584 -5.77 34.85 -11.31
CA SER A 584 -4.73 35.44 -12.16
C SER A 584 -3.40 35.45 -11.44
N LEU A 585 -2.36 35.00 -12.12
CA LEU A 585 -1.00 35.12 -11.63
C LEU A 585 -0.55 36.58 -11.63
N THR A 586 0.20 36.98 -10.62
CA THR A 586 0.91 38.24 -10.58
C THR A 586 2.36 38.06 -10.98
N ASP A 587 2.99 37.01 -10.52
CA ASP A 587 4.35 36.66 -10.90
C ASP A 587 4.60 35.15 -10.73
N ALA A 588 5.62 34.64 -11.47
CA ALA A 588 6.09 33.27 -11.40
C ALA A 588 7.61 33.22 -11.63
N THR A 589 8.28 32.26 -10.98
CA THR A 589 9.70 32.04 -11.18
C THR A 589 9.94 30.57 -11.58
N THR A 590 10.89 30.35 -12.51
CA THR A 590 11.29 29.02 -12.95
C THR A 590 12.81 28.86 -12.90
N GLY A 591 13.29 27.62 -12.89
CA GLY A 591 14.73 27.32 -12.89
C GLY A 591 15.39 27.29 -11.52
N PHE A 592 14.61 27.25 -10.44
CA PHE A 592 15.09 27.16 -9.06
C PHE A 592 14.99 25.74 -8.50
N TYR A 593 15.90 25.38 -7.61
CA TYR A 593 15.76 24.28 -6.67
C TYR A 593 14.95 24.74 -5.44
N VAL A 594 14.44 23.78 -4.67
CA VAL A 594 13.56 24.05 -3.51
C VAL A 594 14.23 24.93 -2.44
N ASP A 595 15.55 24.85 -2.33
CA ASP A 595 16.39 25.62 -1.40
C ASP A 595 16.82 27.01 -1.93
N GLY A 596 16.23 27.47 -3.03
CA GLY A 596 16.49 28.80 -3.61
C GLY A 596 17.71 28.88 -4.53
N TRP A 597 18.47 27.81 -4.70
CA TRP A 597 19.51 27.74 -5.71
C TRP A 597 18.92 27.69 -7.11
N MET A 598 19.54 28.33 -8.06
CA MET A 598 19.27 28.10 -9.49
C MET A 598 20.34 27.19 -10.11
N GLY A 599 19.99 26.54 -11.21
CA GLY A 599 20.95 25.87 -12.09
C GLY A 599 21.67 26.90 -13.00
N HIS A 600 21.86 26.54 -14.26
CA HIS A 600 22.45 27.45 -15.23
C HIS A 600 21.57 28.67 -15.54
N ARG A 601 20.24 28.49 -15.52
CA ARG A 601 19.26 29.50 -15.95
C ARG A 601 18.10 29.60 -14.97
N ALA A 602 17.68 30.81 -14.63
CA ALA A 602 16.43 31.10 -13.92
C ALA A 602 15.64 32.17 -14.63
N LEU A 603 14.33 32.14 -14.55
CA LEU A 603 13.42 33.13 -15.15
C LEU A 603 12.43 33.64 -14.10
N TYR A 604 12.26 34.93 -14.05
CA TYR A 604 11.15 35.60 -13.37
C TYR A 604 10.19 36.16 -14.42
N ALA A 605 8.92 35.87 -14.29
CA ALA A 605 7.84 36.38 -15.13
C ALA A 605 6.93 37.28 -14.32
N LYS A 606 6.67 38.47 -14.81
CA LYS A 606 5.65 39.42 -14.30
C LYS A 606 4.48 39.40 -15.26
N PHE A 607 3.30 39.08 -14.78
CA PHE A 607 2.08 39.01 -15.58
C PHE A 607 1.39 40.38 -15.65
N ALA A 608 0.40 40.52 -16.52
CA ALA A 608 -0.36 41.74 -16.69
C ALA A 608 -1.10 42.14 -15.39
N SER A 609 -1.13 43.43 -15.11
CA SER A 609 -1.91 44.01 -14.02
C SER A 609 -3.23 44.59 -14.58
N PRO A 610 -4.35 44.53 -13.81
CA PRO A 610 -5.60 45.20 -14.22
C PRO A 610 -5.45 46.73 -14.32
N LYS A 611 -4.51 47.31 -13.59
CA LYS A 611 -4.14 48.74 -13.76
C LYS A 611 -3.01 48.83 -14.78
N PRO A 612 -3.05 49.79 -15.71
CA PRO A 612 -1.97 50.00 -16.65
C PRO A 612 -0.63 50.11 -15.91
N GLY A 613 0.22 49.09 -16.09
CA GLY A 613 1.53 49.08 -15.45
C GLY A 613 2.45 50.08 -16.13
N HIS A 614 3.22 50.81 -15.36
CA HIS A 614 4.30 51.66 -15.87
C HIS A 614 5.60 50.85 -15.98
N PRO A 615 6.53 51.26 -16.88
CA PRO A 615 7.91 50.80 -16.81
C PRO A 615 8.46 51.02 -15.40
N GLY A 616 9.22 50.09 -14.89
CA GLY A 616 9.73 50.12 -13.52
C GLY A 616 11.16 49.63 -13.43
N LEU A 617 11.58 49.37 -12.22
CA LEU A 617 12.87 48.72 -11.92
C LEU A 617 12.61 47.38 -11.22
N ILE A 618 13.44 46.41 -11.51
CA ILE A 618 13.51 45.18 -10.73
C ILE A 618 14.87 45.08 -10.04
N LYS A 619 14.84 44.84 -8.74
CA LYS A 619 16.02 44.53 -7.95
C LYS A 619 16.30 43.05 -8.09
N VAL A 620 17.41 42.67 -8.70
CA VAL A 620 17.94 41.32 -8.82
C VAL A 620 19.10 41.18 -7.87
N VAL A 621 19.01 40.29 -6.91
CA VAL A 621 20.08 40.03 -5.97
C VAL A 621 20.66 38.66 -6.30
N VAL A 622 21.97 38.63 -6.54
CA VAL A 622 22.68 37.40 -6.90
C VAL A 622 23.76 37.13 -5.84
N SER A 623 23.73 35.97 -5.27
CA SER A 623 24.71 35.49 -4.29
C SER A 623 25.32 34.16 -4.73
N ARG A 624 26.62 34.05 -4.59
CA ARG A 624 27.37 32.82 -4.90
C ARG A 624 28.18 32.43 -3.68
N THR A 625 27.89 31.30 -3.09
CA THR A 625 28.64 30.73 -1.95
C THR A 625 29.88 29.99 -2.41
N GLY A 626 30.96 30.04 -1.62
CA GLY A 626 32.15 29.23 -1.85
C GLY A 626 31.93 27.81 -1.30
N TRP A 627 32.38 26.81 -2.03
CA TRP A 627 32.38 25.40 -1.62
C TRP A 627 33.79 24.86 -1.57
N GLY A 628 34.11 24.04 -0.56
CA GLY A 628 35.41 23.40 -0.42
C GLY A 628 36.62 24.38 -0.35
N GLY A 629 36.36 25.63 0.07
CA GLY A 629 37.41 26.65 0.12
C GLY A 629 37.77 27.30 -1.22
N THR A 630 37.17 26.86 -2.33
CA THR A 630 37.43 27.38 -3.66
C THR A 630 36.53 28.60 -4.00
N ASP A 631 37.14 29.65 -4.53
CA ASP A 631 36.42 30.75 -5.14
C ASP A 631 36.22 30.44 -6.62
N VAL A 632 34.99 30.07 -7.01
CA VAL A 632 34.62 29.88 -8.41
C VAL A 632 33.79 31.10 -8.84
N PRO A 633 34.37 32.10 -9.49
CA PRO A 633 33.63 33.27 -9.95
C PRO A 633 32.60 32.86 -10.99
N GLY A 634 31.44 33.50 -11.00
CA GLY A 634 30.35 33.28 -11.95
C GLY A 634 30.14 34.50 -12.84
N HIS A 635 30.13 34.34 -14.14
CA HIS A 635 29.65 35.33 -15.08
C HIS A 635 28.11 35.27 -15.08
N VAL A 636 27.49 36.35 -14.62
CA VAL A 636 26.05 36.50 -14.50
C VAL A 636 25.58 37.40 -15.62
N THR A 637 24.69 36.91 -16.48
CA THR A 637 24.01 37.69 -17.49
C THR A 637 22.55 37.83 -17.14
N ILE A 638 22.06 39.06 -17.05
CA ILE A 638 20.66 39.40 -16.81
C ILE A 638 20.08 39.98 -18.11
N ARG A 639 19.05 39.33 -18.62
CA ARG A 639 18.30 39.72 -19.81
C ARG A 639 16.87 40.05 -19.44
N VAL A 640 16.37 41.18 -19.92
CA VAL A 640 14.98 41.64 -19.70
C VAL A 640 14.28 41.77 -21.04
N GLY A 641 13.05 41.34 -21.13
CA GLY A 641 12.28 41.44 -22.37
C GLY A 641 10.79 41.13 -22.17
N LYS A 642 10.07 40.99 -23.28
CA LYS A 642 8.66 40.57 -23.22
C LYS A 642 8.52 39.15 -22.70
N LEU A 643 7.46 38.88 -21.93
CA LEU A 643 7.12 37.52 -21.52
C LEU A 643 6.52 36.78 -22.71
N ARG A 644 7.03 35.59 -22.98
CA ARG A 644 6.49 34.63 -23.93
C ARG A 644 5.92 33.44 -23.16
N ILE A 645 4.65 33.15 -23.42
CA ILE A 645 3.92 32.01 -22.83
C ILE A 645 3.60 31.07 -23.97
N THR A 646 4.06 29.84 -23.90
CA THR A 646 3.81 28.83 -24.92
C THR A 646 3.33 27.54 -24.27
N PRO A 647 2.31 26.87 -24.86
CA PRO A 647 1.97 25.51 -24.46
C PRO A 647 3.15 24.57 -24.65
N SER A 648 3.34 23.63 -23.73
CA SER A 648 4.39 22.61 -23.78
C SER A 648 3.80 21.20 -23.92
N GLY A 649 2.89 21.00 -24.87
CA GLY A 649 2.20 19.74 -25.07
C GLY A 649 1.54 19.24 -23.76
N ASP A 650 1.83 17.97 -23.38
CA ASP A 650 1.31 17.39 -22.13
C ASP A 650 2.09 17.80 -20.88
N GLN A 651 3.10 18.66 -21.00
CA GLN A 651 4.01 19.04 -19.90
C GLN A 651 3.70 20.42 -19.27
N GLY A 652 2.58 21.05 -19.60
CA GLY A 652 2.15 22.30 -18.98
C GLY A 652 2.49 23.55 -19.79
N THR A 653 2.62 24.67 -19.09
CA THR A 653 2.86 25.99 -19.69
C THR A 653 4.33 26.36 -19.58
N ASN A 654 4.98 26.63 -20.70
CA ASN A 654 6.37 27.08 -20.74
C ASN A 654 6.43 28.62 -20.71
N LEU A 655 7.15 29.14 -19.71
CA LEU A 655 7.45 30.58 -19.59
C LEU A 655 8.84 30.82 -20.16
N ALA A 656 8.95 31.75 -21.09
CA ALA A 656 10.20 32.08 -21.75
C ALA A 656 10.41 33.60 -21.92
N LEU A 657 11.66 33.98 -22.08
CA LEU A 657 12.02 35.33 -22.48
C LEU A 657 11.74 35.51 -23.98
N GLY A 658 10.94 36.48 -24.32
CA GLY A 658 10.68 36.89 -25.70
C GLY A 658 11.72 37.95 -26.17
N PRO A 659 11.33 38.91 -27.05
CA PRO A 659 12.23 39.91 -27.52
C PRO A 659 12.90 40.67 -26.37
N VAL A 660 14.25 40.69 -26.37
CA VAL A 660 15.07 41.29 -25.31
C VAL A 660 15.13 42.82 -25.48
N THR A 661 14.89 43.53 -24.39
CA THR A 661 14.97 45.02 -24.35
C THR A 661 16.23 45.54 -23.65
N ALA A 662 16.80 44.72 -22.75
CA ALA A 662 18.03 45.09 -22.05
C ALA A 662 18.84 43.83 -21.71
N THR A 663 20.16 43.93 -21.79
CA THR A 663 21.12 42.89 -21.37
C THR A 663 22.23 43.54 -20.54
N ARG A 664 22.57 42.88 -19.44
CA ARG A 664 23.67 43.28 -18.56
C ARG A 664 24.46 42.04 -18.12
N THR A 665 25.79 42.15 -18.12
CA THR A 665 26.69 41.06 -17.72
C THR A 665 27.66 41.50 -16.65
N TRP A 666 27.89 40.70 -15.63
CA TRP A 666 28.81 40.99 -14.54
C TRP A 666 29.48 39.68 -14.05
N THR A 667 30.60 39.88 -13.36
CA THR A 667 31.25 38.82 -12.63
C THR A 667 30.89 38.88 -11.13
N VAL A 668 30.43 37.81 -10.57
CA VAL A 668 30.12 37.67 -9.14
C VAL A 668 31.07 36.64 -8.54
N HIS A 669 31.89 37.08 -7.56
CA HIS A 669 32.83 36.22 -6.82
C HIS A 669 32.10 35.41 -5.74
N ALA A 670 32.68 34.29 -5.36
CA ALA A 670 32.18 33.48 -4.25
C ALA A 670 32.16 34.27 -2.94
N ARG A 671 31.24 33.91 -2.07
CA ARG A 671 30.95 34.56 -0.77
C ARG A 671 30.54 36.05 -0.88
N LYS A 672 30.29 36.57 -2.09
CA LYS A 672 29.82 37.94 -2.30
C LYS A 672 28.39 37.92 -2.83
N GLN A 673 27.63 38.90 -2.33
CA GLN A 673 26.28 39.19 -2.83
C GLN A 673 26.37 40.52 -3.63
N ARG A 674 25.74 40.53 -4.80
CA ARG A 674 25.57 41.73 -5.60
C ARG A 674 24.11 42.03 -5.87
N THR A 675 23.77 43.31 -5.84
CA THR A 675 22.44 43.80 -6.14
C THR A 675 22.47 44.59 -7.45
N PHE A 676 21.54 44.27 -8.34
CA PHE A 676 21.39 44.92 -9.63
C PHE A 676 19.98 45.54 -9.72
N LEU A 677 19.93 46.78 -10.13
CA LEU A 677 18.70 47.47 -10.50
C LEU A 677 18.60 47.49 -12.02
N VAL A 678 17.60 46.81 -12.57
CA VAL A 678 17.45 46.65 -14.01
C VAL A 678 16.12 47.28 -14.46
N PRO A 679 16.11 48.12 -15.49
CA PRO A 679 14.87 48.65 -16.04
C PRO A 679 13.99 47.56 -16.63
N THR A 680 12.69 47.64 -16.39
CA THR A 680 11.71 46.70 -16.93
C THR A 680 10.68 47.43 -17.81
N PRO A 681 10.21 46.78 -18.89
CA PRO A 681 9.09 47.28 -19.68
C PRO A 681 7.78 47.22 -18.89
N LYS A 682 6.69 47.66 -19.50
CA LYS A 682 5.34 47.44 -18.96
C LYS A 682 5.05 45.94 -18.92
N PRO A 683 4.39 45.41 -17.85
CA PRO A 683 3.95 44.03 -17.81
C PRO A 683 2.98 43.68 -18.99
N PRO A 684 3.04 42.47 -19.55
CA PRO A 684 3.83 41.33 -19.09
C PRO A 684 5.30 41.36 -19.57
N TYR A 685 6.23 41.04 -18.67
CA TYR A 685 7.66 40.95 -18.99
C TYR A 685 8.33 39.75 -18.27
N ALA A 686 9.49 39.39 -18.81
CA ALA A 686 10.35 38.38 -18.19
C ALA A 686 11.75 38.89 -17.91
N VAL A 687 12.35 38.43 -16.85
CA VAL A 687 13.76 38.64 -16.49
C VAL A 687 14.44 37.28 -16.40
N GLU A 688 15.42 37.06 -17.24
CA GLU A 688 16.21 35.86 -17.28
C GLU A 688 17.58 36.09 -16.68
N VAL A 689 18.01 35.22 -15.80
CA VAL A 689 19.35 35.24 -15.23
C VAL A 689 20.05 33.95 -15.66
N THR A 690 21.21 34.06 -16.28
CA THR A 690 22.10 32.95 -16.59
C THR A 690 23.40 33.10 -15.83
N VAL A 691 23.94 32.00 -15.34
CA VAL A 691 25.20 31.96 -14.59
C VAL A 691 26.11 30.86 -15.14
N THR A 692 27.35 31.23 -15.46
CA THR A 692 28.39 30.32 -15.97
C THR A 692 29.74 30.64 -15.27
N PRO A 693 30.53 29.61 -14.92
CA PRO A 693 30.21 28.18 -14.89
C PRO A 693 29.28 27.80 -13.75
N THR A 694 28.56 26.70 -13.92
CA THR A 694 27.92 26.02 -12.80
C THR A 694 28.95 25.11 -12.10
N PHE A 695 28.69 24.74 -10.87
CA PHE A 695 29.53 23.82 -10.11
C PHE A 695 28.67 22.72 -9.46
N VAL A 696 29.35 21.61 -9.12
CA VAL A 696 28.70 20.50 -8.40
C VAL A 696 29.36 20.39 -7.02
N PRO A 697 28.62 20.63 -5.92
CA PRO A 697 29.20 20.61 -4.57
C PRO A 697 30.00 19.35 -4.24
N ALA A 698 29.48 18.17 -4.58
CA ALA A 698 30.16 16.90 -4.33
C ALA A 698 31.51 16.74 -5.05
N LEU A 699 31.78 17.51 -6.12
CA LEU A 699 33.05 17.50 -6.82
C LEU A 699 34.07 18.49 -6.20
N LEU A 700 33.59 19.46 -5.43
CA LEU A 700 34.43 20.47 -4.78
C LEU A 700 34.71 20.14 -3.31
N ASP A 701 33.77 19.49 -2.63
CA ASP A 701 33.92 19.02 -1.25
C ASP A 701 33.43 17.55 -1.18
N PRO A 702 34.35 16.58 -1.00
CA PRO A 702 34.00 15.15 -0.92
C PRO A 702 33.02 14.81 0.22
N ARG A 703 32.87 15.67 1.23
CA ARG A 703 31.91 15.48 2.32
C ARG A 703 30.50 15.94 1.95
N SER A 704 30.33 16.64 0.84
CA SER A 704 29.01 17.09 0.37
C SER A 704 28.33 15.97 -0.45
N PRO A 705 27.11 15.55 -0.09
CA PRO A 705 26.34 14.60 -0.89
C PRO A 705 25.67 15.27 -2.11
N ASP A 706 25.72 16.58 -2.23
CA ASP A 706 24.98 17.34 -3.26
C ASP A 706 25.64 17.23 -4.64
N ARG A 707 24.95 16.53 -5.55
CA ARG A 707 25.38 16.31 -6.93
C ARG A 707 24.70 17.21 -7.96
N ARG A 708 23.87 18.18 -7.50
CA ARG A 708 23.18 19.11 -8.40
C ARG A 708 24.17 20.08 -9.06
N LYS A 709 23.86 20.51 -10.29
CA LYS A 709 24.58 21.60 -10.97
C LYS A 709 24.06 22.94 -10.47
N LEU A 710 24.78 23.61 -9.60
CA LEU A 710 24.41 24.87 -8.99
C LEU A 710 25.08 26.06 -9.70
N GLY A 711 24.32 27.12 -9.92
CA GLY A 711 24.79 28.39 -10.50
C GLY A 711 24.97 29.46 -9.42
N ALA A 712 23.85 29.97 -8.90
CA ALA A 712 23.80 31.01 -7.87
C ALA A 712 22.48 30.95 -7.10
N ILE A 713 22.41 31.64 -5.99
CA ILE A 713 21.14 31.98 -5.31
C ILE A 713 20.72 33.38 -5.86
N VAL A 714 19.50 33.43 -6.38
CA VAL A 714 18.95 34.64 -7.03
C VAL A 714 17.59 34.99 -6.43
N SER A 715 17.38 36.26 -6.15
CA SER A 715 16.05 36.74 -5.76
C SER A 715 15.65 37.96 -6.61
N PHE A 716 14.35 38.09 -6.84
CA PHE A 716 13.74 39.13 -7.64
C PHE A 716 12.78 39.95 -6.78
N LYS A 717 12.90 41.28 -6.80
CA LYS A 717 11.98 42.16 -6.10
C LYS A 717 11.64 43.37 -7.00
N PRO A 718 10.40 43.46 -7.50
CA PRO A 718 9.96 44.70 -8.20
C PRO A 718 10.10 45.90 -7.28
N VAL A 719 10.63 47.00 -7.82
CA VAL A 719 10.81 48.25 -7.10
C VAL A 719 9.80 49.30 -7.66
N THR A 720 8.96 49.79 -6.78
CA THR A 720 8.06 50.89 -7.13
C THR A 720 8.86 52.18 -7.15
N VAL A 721 9.02 52.81 -8.32
CA VAL A 721 9.67 54.11 -8.43
C VAL A 721 8.63 55.19 -8.09
N PRO A 722 8.84 56.02 -7.07
CA PRO A 722 7.94 57.13 -6.78
C PRO A 722 7.80 58.05 -8.00
N ALA A 723 6.61 58.62 -8.21
CA ALA A 723 6.31 59.45 -9.35
C ALA A 723 7.25 60.69 -9.47
N GLN A 724 7.81 61.17 -8.35
CA GLN A 724 8.72 62.32 -8.28
C GLN A 724 10.13 62.05 -8.81
N ALA A 725 10.59 60.80 -8.95
CA ALA A 725 11.93 60.48 -9.48
C ALA A 725 11.94 60.33 -11.01
N ARG A 726 10.92 60.80 -11.71
CA ARG A 726 10.73 60.62 -13.16
C ARG A 726 10.94 61.87 -13.98
N ARG A 727 11.41 62.96 -13.37
CA ARG A 727 11.80 64.18 -14.08
C ARG A 727 13.30 64.23 -14.39
#